data_ad41f5a90464f69aa594744ebc37028a
#
_entry.id   ad41f5a90464f69aa594744ebc37028a
#
_cell.length_a   1.000
_cell.length_b   1.000
_cell.length_c   1.000
_cell.angle_alpha   90.00
_cell.angle_beta   90.00
_cell.angle_gamma   90.00
#
_symmetry.space_group_name_H-M   'P 1'
#
loop_
_entity.id
_entity.type
_entity.pdbx_description
1 polymer ?
#
loop_
_entity_poly.entity_id
_entity_poly.type
_entity_poly.pdbx_seq_one_letter_code
_entity_poly.pdbx_strand_id
1 'polypeptide(L)'
;MSKDVSRRDFLKGAALSALGLGLMGGSALAEGMPEGGPEGMPAGGPPPMMGGPAILYNPGTYQSEQTTGFATVLVTVTFSESEIVDVAYEVTKTSDQDFFPQFEDGLKSICAQIVEKQSAGMDVDVVSGATLCSEAIKNGVNDCIVQAGGTVEGMTTDYTVWRNKPEDIDESLIADAGEYDVAVLGNGYSGAAAVLKLTELGYKVLVVETQKEESFNLLGGDEGVVNSKYVQEHYGAPEVDPVEFYNNWMLNCQNYANPGLVMKFAKYGGDSLDWHISRYLEQGGDTSRWDVQFYFENEGEGDHVLEEIGAYKFYKPTLRPEQGGVAKVNRAYCVEQGTEYKWNCHAERLVQDETGAITGVIYIDNETEQYYRAKVKAVVIATGGFGSNTMMKNDLLSDIMYNKQAQDTSAGMGMRDGSGVKMAVWAGARLEENPPTMDGRQTWLNSRPAAPSYGYPQGIFMDYTGQRFMNEFWGPIEHRGFPTFYMNRELMFALYDDTLPERLEYVACSHGSTQPSASHLASIREKMNEAYANKGTLTNIGDLSVDAGDTLEECLGYAGITDAKVIANMKKAVESYNACCAAGKDTEFGRDPKLLFPIEKGPFYLQVSAGDATIGNLMATMGALWTDSEQRVLGENWKPIPGLFATGNTVSGRFGRDYFTPLMGVSIGIAVCLGREAGLSVDRWMKDELV
;
A
#
# COMPACT_ATOMS: atom_id res chain seq x y z
N MET A 1 -36.74 30.33 -12.34
CA MET A 1 -35.71 30.62 -11.35
C MET A 1 -34.83 29.37 -11.25
N SER A 2 -33.78 29.30 -12.06
CA SER A 2 -32.80 28.23 -11.99
C SER A 2 -32.00 28.46 -10.72
N LYS A 3 -31.97 27.45 -9.82
CA LYS A 3 -30.99 27.45 -8.74
C LYS A 3 -29.68 27.04 -9.40
N ASP A 4 -28.75 27.96 -9.55
CA ASP A 4 -27.36 27.62 -9.83
C ASP A 4 -26.87 26.69 -8.70
N VAL A 5 -26.70 25.43 -9.00
CA VAL A 5 -26.07 24.48 -8.10
C VAL A 5 -24.60 24.87 -8.11
N SER A 6 -24.08 25.31 -6.98
CA SER A 6 -22.68 25.70 -6.90
C SER A 6 -21.78 24.47 -7.09
N ARG A 7 -20.61 24.65 -7.67
CA ARG A 7 -19.56 23.64 -7.82
C ARG A 7 -19.32 22.85 -6.51
N ARG A 8 -19.50 23.52 -5.38
CA ARG A 8 -19.40 22.96 -4.03
C ARG A 8 -20.55 22.01 -3.66
N ASP A 9 -21.74 22.26 -4.20
CA ASP A 9 -22.92 21.40 -3.93
C ASP A 9 -22.93 20.18 -4.85
N PHE A 10 -22.37 20.29 -6.05
CA PHE A 10 -22.13 19.16 -6.95
C PHE A 10 -21.07 18.22 -6.38
N LEU A 11 -19.95 18.76 -5.88
CA LEU A 11 -18.88 17.97 -5.25
C LEU A 11 -19.35 17.29 -3.95
N LYS A 12 -20.26 17.92 -3.19
CA LYS A 12 -20.87 17.28 -2.03
C LYS A 12 -21.80 16.12 -2.42
N GLY A 13 -22.49 16.22 -3.54
CA GLY A 13 -23.30 15.13 -4.08
C GLY A 13 -22.44 13.93 -4.51
N ALA A 14 -21.34 14.19 -5.20
CA ALA A 14 -20.38 13.18 -5.62
C ALA A 14 -19.63 12.54 -4.42
N ALA A 15 -19.25 13.33 -3.42
CA ALA A 15 -18.61 12.84 -2.20
C ALA A 15 -19.57 11.99 -1.34
N LEU A 16 -20.85 12.31 -1.30
CA LEU A 16 -21.87 11.51 -0.59
C LEU A 16 -22.15 10.18 -1.28
N SER A 17 -22.05 10.10 -2.60
CA SER A 17 -22.17 8.82 -3.32
C SER A 17 -20.93 7.94 -3.12
N ALA A 18 -19.74 8.52 -3.02
CA ALA A 18 -18.50 7.80 -2.71
C ALA A 18 -18.45 7.27 -1.26
N LEU A 19 -18.97 8.06 -0.30
CA LEU A 19 -19.09 7.63 1.11
C LEU A 19 -20.18 6.57 1.33
N GLY A 20 -21.23 6.54 0.48
CA GLY A 20 -22.26 5.50 0.53
C GLY A 20 -21.77 4.13 0.05
N LEU A 21 -20.79 4.09 -0.83
CA LEU A 21 -20.22 2.87 -1.41
C LEU A 21 -19.25 2.15 -0.47
N GLY A 22 -18.59 2.86 0.42
CA GLY A 22 -17.65 2.27 1.40
C GLY A 22 -18.30 1.39 2.47
N LEU A 23 -19.61 1.48 2.66
CA LEU A 23 -20.35 0.73 3.68
C LEU A 23 -21.23 -0.41 3.14
N MET A 24 -21.40 -0.54 1.82
CA MET A 24 -22.24 -1.58 1.22
C MET A 24 -21.50 -2.64 0.39
N GLY A 25 -20.19 -2.53 0.24
CA GLY A 25 -19.35 -3.47 -0.54
C GLY A 25 -19.16 -4.86 0.09
N GLY A 26 -19.80 -5.16 1.20
CA GLY A 26 -19.62 -6.43 1.92
C GLY A 26 -20.49 -7.60 1.46
N SER A 27 -21.51 -7.39 0.65
CA SER A 27 -22.48 -8.45 0.33
C SER A 27 -22.51 -8.95 -1.11
N ALA A 28 -21.84 -8.28 -2.04
CA ALA A 28 -21.85 -8.68 -3.45
C ALA A 28 -20.73 -9.67 -3.85
N LEU A 29 -19.81 -10.02 -2.95
CA LEU A 29 -18.69 -10.94 -3.21
C LEU A 29 -19.01 -12.41 -2.93
N ALA A 30 -20.23 -12.74 -2.53
CA ALA A 30 -20.59 -14.11 -2.13
C ALA A 30 -21.19 -14.98 -3.25
N GLU A 31 -21.49 -14.44 -4.42
CA GLU A 31 -22.26 -15.18 -5.45
C GLU A 31 -21.42 -15.73 -6.63
N GLY A 32 -20.12 -15.77 -6.55
CA GLY A 32 -19.25 -16.26 -7.63
C GLY A 32 -18.29 -17.39 -7.30
N MET A 33 -18.42 -18.03 -6.12
CA MET A 33 -17.63 -19.22 -5.83
C MET A 33 -18.42 -20.50 -6.13
N PRO A 34 -17.80 -21.56 -6.70
CA PRO A 34 -18.46 -22.83 -6.88
C PRO A 34 -18.90 -23.39 -5.51
N GLU A 35 -20.12 -23.88 -5.43
CA GLU A 35 -20.65 -24.59 -4.28
C GLU A 35 -19.77 -25.82 -3.99
N GLY A 36 -18.91 -25.76 -3.00
CA GLY A 36 -18.04 -26.87 -2.64
C GLY A 36 -16.85 -26.54 -1.74
N GLY A 37 -16.84 -25.39 -1.10
CA GLY A 37 -15.84 -25.08 -0.05
C GLY A 37 -16.09 -25.96 1.19
N PRO A 38 -15.02 -26.41 1.93
CA PRO A 38 -15.20 -27.20 3.11
C PRO A 38 -15.94 -26.41 4.20
N GLU A 39 -16.87 -27.07 4.85
CA GLU A 39 -17.56 -26.56 6.02
C GLU A 39 -16.54 -26.12 7.09
N GLY A 40 -16.50 -24.82 7.38
CA GLY A 40 -15.66 -24.28 8.45
C GLY A 40 -14.93 -22.97 8.15
N MET A 41 -14.95 -22.48 6.91
CA MET A 41 -14.55 -21.09 6.68
C MET A 41 -15.79 -20.20 6.76
N PRO A 42 -15.79 -19.11 7.55
CA PRO A 42 -16.82 -18.10 7.43
C PRO A 42 -16.78 -17.59 5.97
N ALA A 43 -17.97 -17.44 5.37
CA ALA A 43 -18.11 -16.89 4.03
C ALA A 43 -17.29 -15.58 3.99
N GLY A 44 -16.11 -15.66 3.34
CA GLY A 44 -15.11 -14.62 3.47
C GLY A 44 -15.47 -13.45 2.60
N GLY A 45 -15.96 -12.41 3.25
CA GLY A 45 -15.57 -11.08 2.83
C GLY A 45 -14.02 -10.99 2.85
N PRO A 46 -13.40 -10.01 2.20
CA PRO A 46 -11.98 -9.77 2.42
C PRO A 46 -11.75 -9.80 3.92
N PRO A 47 -10.68 -10.43 4.41
CA PRO A 47 -10.43 -10.46 5.85
C PRO A 47 -10.55 -9.03 6.35
N PRO A 48 -11.20 -8.80 7.50
CA PRO A 48 -11.29 -7.46 8.05
C PRO A 48 -9.89 -6.91 8.03
N MET A 49 -9.72 -5.75 7.41
CA MET A 49 -8.42 -5.10 7.33
C MET A 49 -8.00 -4.85 8.78
N MET A 50 -7.09 -5.66 9.30
CA MET A 50 -6.50 -5.48 10.60
C MET A 50 -5.44 -4.39 10.46
N GLY A 51 -5.89 -3.15 10.20
CA GLY A 51 -5.09 -1.99 10.43
C GLY A 51 -4.96 -1.84 11.94
N GLY A 52 -3.75 -1.89 12.47
CA GLY A 52 -3.48 -1.32 13.77
C GLY A 52 -3.90 0.16 13.78
N PRO A 53 -3.99 0.81 14.92
CA PRO A 53 -4.28 2.23 14.98
C PRO A 53 -3.31 3.00 14.09
N ALA A 54 -3.81 4.01 13.37
CA ALA A 54 -2.96 4.85 12.52
C ALA A 54 -1.88 5.50 13.40
N ILE A 55 -0.62 5.46 12.97
CA ILE A 55 0.45 6.16 13.64
C ILE A 55 0.35 7.63 13.27
N LEU A 56 -0.05 8.45 14.23
CA LEU A 56 -0.30 9.88 14.10
C LEU A 56 0.85 10.74 14.60
N TYR A 57 1.61 10.23 15.58
CA TYR A 57 2.64 10.96 16.29
C TYR A 57 3.95 10.19 16.36
N ASN A 58 5.05 10.91 16.45
CA ASN A 58 6.31 10.36 16.93
C ASN A 58 6.22 10.28 18.46
N PRO A 59 6.29 9.08 19.07
CA PRO A 59 6.14 8.95 20.53
C PRO A 59 7.19 9.73 21.28
N GLY A 60 6.82 10.33 22.39
CA GLY A 60 7.74 11.09 23.21
C GLY A 60 7.04 12.21 23.98
N THR A 61 7.84 12.97 24.74
CA THR A 61 7.38 14.13 25.49
C THR A 61 7.91 15.40 24.84
N TYR A 62 7.02 16.32 24.52
CA TYR A 62 7.32 17.58 23.84
C TYR A 62 6.91 18.75 24.71
N GLN A 63 7.58 19.89 24.53
CA GLN A 63 7.32 21.08 25.32
C GLN A 63 7.16 22.31 24.44
N SER A 64 6.26 23.20 24.86
CA SER A 64 6.07 24.52 24.25
C SER A 64 5.89 25.59 25.31
N GLU A 65 6.63 26.67 25.21
CA GLU A 65 6.50 27.82 26.08
C GLU A 65 5.59 28.88 25.46
N GLN A 66 4.49 29.20 26.14
CA GLN A 66 3.50 30.17 25.72
C GLN A 66 3.49 31.37 26.61
N THR A 67 3.66 32.56 26.06
CA THR A 67 3.65 33.84 26.84
C THR A 67 2.36 34.59 26.62
N THR A 68 1.67 34.92 27.69
CA THR A 68 0.52 35.81 27.73
C THR A 68 0.95 37.22 28.19
N GLY A 69 0.03 38.16 28.27
CA GLY A 69 0.33 39.52 28.77
C GLY A 69 0.83 39.60 30.22
N PHE A 70 0.64 38.56 31.03
CA PHE A 70 0.99 38.54 32.45
C PHE A 70 1.67 37.26 32.96
N ALA A 71 1.73 36.20 32.14
CA ALA A 71 2.33 34.94 32.53
C ALA A 71 3.02 34.24 31.35
N THR A 72 4.01 33.42 31.69
CA THR A 72 4.59 32.44 30.79
C THR A 72 4.25 31.02 31.31
N VAL A 73 3.69 30.20 30.44
CA VAL A 73 3.24 28.85 30.75
C VAL A 73 4.03 27.87 29.89
N LEU A 74 4.73 26.94 30.54
CA LEU A 74 5.37 25.81 29.86
C LEU A 74 4.34 24.67 29.79
N VAL A 75 3.97 24.26 28.58
CA VAL A 75 3.08 23.14 28.31
C VAL A 75 3.92 21.92 27.95
N THR A 76 3.64 20.81 28.59
CA THR A 76 4.31 19.53 28.36
C THR A 76 3.29 18.51 27.92
N VAL A 77 3.49 17.86 26.78
CA VAL A 77 2.58 16.85 26.22
C VAL A 77 3.33 15.57 25.95
N THR A 78 2.78 14.45 26.37
CA THR A 78 3.30 13.11 26.08
C THR A 78 2.41 12.44 25.06
N PHE A 79 3.01 11.90 24.00
CA PHE A 79 2.34 11.17 22.92
C PHE A 79 2.76 9.72 22.90
N SER A 80 1.80 8.82 22.63
CA SER A 80 2.03 7.51 22.03
C SER A 80 2.05 7.66 20.49
N GLU A 81 2.17 6.56 19.77
CA GLU A 81 2.07 6.59 18.31
C GLU A 81 0.70 7.06 17.79
N SER A 82 -0.36 6.89 18.56
CA SER A 82 -1.73 7.16 18.12
C SER A 82 -2.53 8.13 18.99
N GLU A 83 -2.02 8.49 20.17
CA GLU A 83 -2.80 9.21 21.18
C GLU A 83 -1.97 10.26 21.93
N ILE A 84 -2.67 11.32 22.39
CA ILE A 84 -2.20 12.23 23.42
C ILE A 84 -2.39 11.51 24.76
N VAL A 85 -1.29 11.11 25.41
CA VAL A 85 -1.31 10.30 26.63
C VAL A 85 -1.46 11.17 27.88
N ASP A 86 -0.75 12.31 27.90
CA ASP A 86 -0.76 13.22 29.06
C ASP A 86 -0.52 14.66 28.62
N VAL A 87 -1.14 15.59 29.33
CA VAL A 87 -0.96 17.02 29.17
C VAL A 87 -0.76 17.67 30.54
N ALA A 88 0.37 18.34 30.72
CA ALA A 88 0.69 19.08 31.92
C ALA A 88 1.08 20.53 31.58
N TYR A 89 0.92 21.44 32.53
CA TYR A 89 1.41 22.80 32.42
C TYR A 89 2.13 23.25 33.68
N GLU A 90 3.09 24.15 33.52
CA GLU A 90 3.81 24.81 34.59
C GLU A 90 3.86 26.33 34.32
N VAL A 91 3.60 27.12 35.34
CA VAL A 91 3.74 28.58 35.25
C VAL A 91 5.17 28.96 35.60
N THR A 92 5.97 29.29 34.57
CA THR A 92 7.39 29.61 34.72
C THR A 92 7.65 31.07 35.13
N LYS A 93 6.72 31.99 34.73
CA LYS A 93 6.74 33.41 35.09
C LYS A 93 5.32 33.90 35.23
N THR A 94 5.08 34.75 36.22
CA THR A 94 3.82 35.46 36.36
C THR A 94 3.99 36.80 37.07
N SER A 95 3.24 37.82 36.66
CA SER A 95 3.11 39.09 37.36
C SER A 95 1.96 39.09 38.39
N ASP A 96 1.11 38.07 38.41
CA ASP A 96 0.01 37.89 39.35
C ASP A 96 0.09 36.50 39.99
N GLN A 97 0.63 36.45 41.21
CA GLN A 97 0.89 35.22 41.95
C GLN A 97 -0.39 34.55 42.49
N ASP A 98 -1.47 35.33 42.63
CA ASP A 98 -2.73 34.83 43.20
C ASP A 98 -3.68 34.30 42.11
N PHE A 99 -3.39 34.58 40.83
CA PHE A 99 -4.26 34.23 39.71
C PHE A 99 -4.39 32.72 39.51
N PHE A 100 -3.29 31.98 39.36
CA PHE A 100 -3.31 30.56 39.01
C PHE A 100 -3.95 29.69 40.05
N PRO A 101 -3.71 29.86 41.37
CA PRO A 101 -4.38 29.06 42.39
C PRO A 101 -5.91 29.10 42.33
N GLN A 102 -6.48 30.25 41.91
CA GLN A 102 -7.95 30.39 41.80
C GLN A 102 -8.55 29.60 40.65
N PHE A 103 -7.78 29.30 39.62
CA PHE A 103 -8.25 28.64 38.41
C PHE A 103 -7.60 27.26 38.19
N GLU A 104 -6.81 26.77 39.13
CA GLU A 104 -6.00 25.55 39.01
C GLU A 104 -6.85 24.34 38.60
N ASP A 105 -7.98 24.12 39.28
CA ASP A 105 -8.87 22.98 38.98
C ASP A 105 -9.47 23.09 37.57
N GLY A 106 -9.84 24.29 37.14
CA GLY A 106 -10.36 24.53 35.79
C GLY A 106 -9.31 24.31 34.73
N LEU A 107 -8.08 24.81 34.92
CA LEU A 107 -6.96 24.63 33.96
C LEU A 107 -6.50 23.16 33.88
N LYS A 108 -6.52 22.43 34.99
CA LYS A 108 -6.30 20.98 35.00
C LYS A 108 -7.40 20.23 34.25
N SER A 109 -8.65 20.70 34.37
CA SER A 109 -9.77 20.15 33.63
C SER A 109 -9.58 20.30 32.10
N ILE A 110 -9.00 21.39 31.62
CA ILE A 110 -8.65 21.56 30.20
C ILE A 110 -7.66 20.49 29.76
N CYS A 111 -6.59 20.26 30.52
CA CYS A 111 -5.61 19.21 30.23
C CYS A 111 -6.30 17.83 30.14
N ALA A 112 -7.17 17.50 31.07
CA ALA A 112 -7.92 16.26 31.05
C ALA A 112 -8.88 16.15 29.85
N GLN A 113 -9.57 17.23 29.47
CA GLN A 113 -10.43 17.27 28.29
C GLN A 113 -9.63 17.06 26.99
N ILE A 114 -8.44 17.64 26.89
CA ILE A 114 -7.57 17.47 25.72
C ILE A 114 -7.18 15.99 25.56
N VAL A 115 -6.81 15.32 26.66
CA VAL A 115 -6.48 13.88 26.62
C VAL A 115 -7.74 13.04 26.29
N GLU A 116 -8.88 13.33 26.90
CA GLU A 116 -10.14 12.61 26.62
C GLU A 116 -10.59 12.77 25.16
N LYS A 117 -10.55 14.02 24.64
CA LYS A 117 -11.04 14.35 23.30
C LYS A 117 -10.00 14.19 22.20
N GLN A 118 -8.75 13.95 22.57
CA GLN A 118 -7.62 13.88 21.62
C GLN A 118 -7.51 15.13 20.74
N SER A 119 -7.82 16.31 21.29
CA SER A 119 -7.94 17.57 20.58
C SER A 119 -7.67 18.75 21.54
N ALA A 120 -7.06 19.80 21.01
CA ALA A 120 -6.96 21.12 21.67
C ALA A 120 -7.77 22.19 20.90
N GLY A 121 -8.72 21.76 20.09
CA GLY A 121 -9.55 22.61 19.25
C GLY A 121 -10.70 23.32 19.97
N MET A 122 -11.70 23.71 19.17
CA MET A 122 -12.89 24.44 19.68
C MET A 122 -13.81 23.57 20.55
N ASP A 123 -13.65 22.27 20.53
CA ASP A 123 -14.37 21.29 21.31
C ASP A 123 -13.89 21.18 22.77
N VAL A 124 -12.76 21.82 23.10
CA VAL A 124 -12.22 21.95 24.46
C VAL A 124 -12.64 23.28 25.06
N ASP A 125 -13.30 23.23 26.22
CA ASP A 125 -13.78 24.42 26.91
C ASP A 125 -12.63 25.32 27.37
N VAL A 126 -12.95 26.59 27.57
CA VAL A 126 -12.07 27.56 28.22
C VAL A 126 -12.59 27.92 29.60
N VAL A 127 -11.70 28.18 30.53
CA VAL A 127 -12.08 28.55 31.90
C VAL A 127 -12.49 30.05 31.93
N SER A 128 -13.74 30.31 32.35
CA SER A 128 -14.22 31.69 32.50
C SER A 128 -13.38 32.45 33.53
N GLY A 129 -12.86 33.60 33.15
CA GLY A 129 -11.90 34.37 33.93
C GLY A 129 -10.45 34.04 33.73
N ALA A 130 -10.12 32.89 33.14
CA ALA A 130 -8.76 32.44 32.81
C ALA A 130 -8.57 32.16 31.30
N THR A 131 -9.29 32.82 30.42
CA THR A 131 -9.32 32.58 28.99
C THR A 131 -7.92 32.60 28.35
N LEU A 132 -7.09 33.61 28.67
CA LEU A 132 -5.73 33.71 28.10
C LEU A 132 -4.84 32.55 28.49
N CYS A 133 -4.95 32.01 29.71
CA CYS A 133 -4.20 30.86 30.14
C CYS A 133 -4.75 29.55 29.53
N SER A 134 -6.06 29.46 29.36
CA SER A 134 -6.70 28.36 28.67
C SER A 134 -6.21 28.26 27.21
N GLU A 135 -6.21 29.39 26.51
CA GLU A 135 -5.71 29.48 25.14
C GLU A 135 -4.19 29.22 25.05
N ALA A 136 -3.41 29.67 26.04
CA ALA A 136 -1.99 29.38 26.12
C ALA A 136 -1.74 27.85 26.24
N ILE A 137 -2.50 27.15 27.07
CA ILE A 137 -2.41 25.69 27.19
C ILE A 137 -2.78 25.02 25.85
N LYS A 138 -3.91 25.41 25.24
CA LYS A 138 -4.36 24.86 23.95
C LYS A 138 -3.34 25.10 22.82
N ASN A 139 -2.80 26.31 22.72
CA ASN A 139 -1.77 26.65 21.74
C ASN A 139 -0.46 25.87 21.99
N GLY A 140 -0.04 25.72 23.24
CA GLY A 140 1.12 24.92 23.60
C GLY A 140 0.93 23.44 23.23
N VAL A 141 -0.27 22.89 23.42
CA VAL A 141 -0.57 21.52 22.98
C VAL A 141 -0.53 21.41 21.45
N ASN A 142 -1.12 22.39 20.73
CA ASN A 142 -1.06 22.40 19.27
C ASN A 142 0.38 22.47 18.74
N ASP A 143 1.24 23.29 19.37
CA ASP A 143 2.68 23.32 19.04
C ASP A 143 3.35 21.96 19.29
N CYS A 144 3.04 21.31 20.41
CA CYS A 144 3.57 19.97 20.73
C CYS A 144 3.04 18.91 19.74
N ILE A 145 1.79 18.98 19.28
CA ILE A 145 1.23 18.11 18.23
C ILE A 145 2.08 18.25 16.95
N VAL A 146 2.37 19.49 16.53
CA VAL A 146 3.21 19.74 15.34
C VAL A 146 4.63 19.21 15.54
N GLN A 147 5.24 19.42 16.70
CA GLN A 147 6.57 18.89 17.03
C GLN A 147 6.59 17.35 17.00
N ALA A 148 5.51 16.71 17.40
CA ALA A 148 5.35 15.26 17.34
C ALA A 148 5.00 14.73 15.92
N GLY A 149 4.87 15.61 14.91
CA GLY A 149 4.51 15.24 13.55
C GLY A 149 3.01 15.12 13.29
N GLY A 150 2.17 15.45 14.27
CA GLY A 150 0.73 15.50 14.11
C GLY A 150 0.27 16.72 13.29
N THR A 151 -1.00 16.77 12.94
CA THR A 151 -1.60 17.84 12.11
C THR A 151 -2.51 18.72 12.93
N VAL A 152 -2.32 20.04 12.83
CA VAL A 152 -3.20 21.05 13.38
C VAL A 152 -3.60 22.02 12.26
N GLU A 153 -4.89 22.35 12.15
CA GLU A 153 -5.39 23.23 11.11
C GLU A 153 -4.72 24.62 11.21
N GLY A 154 -4.10 25.06 10.11
CA GLY A 154 -3.42 26.36 10.02
C GLY A 154 -1.97 26.36 10.51
N MET A 155 -1.42 25.25 10.99
CA MET A 155 -0.02 25.09 11.41
C MET A 155 0.77 24.24 10.40
N THR A 156 2.08 24.46 10.34
CA THR A 156 2.99 23.62 9.53
C THR A 156 3.43 22.43 10.35
N THR A 157 3.21 21.22 9.82
CA THR A 157 3.65 19.98 10.44
C THR A 157 5.03 19.55 9.90
N ASP A 158 5.94 19.21 10.78
CA ASP A 158 7.23 18.62 10.41
C ASP A 158 7.10 17.10 10.39
N TYR A 159 6.87 16.56 9.22
CA TYR A 159 6.72 15.11 9.02
C TYR A 159 8.04 14.34 9.08
N THR A 160 9.20 15.03 9.24
CA THR A 160 10.52 14.37 9.28
C THR A 160 10.95 13.97 10.68
N VAL A 161 10.22 14.35 11.74
CA VAL A 161 10.59 14.13 13.14
C VAL A 161 10.88 12.66 13.49
N TRP A 162 10.24 11.70 12.81
CA TRP A 162 10.49 10.27 12.96
C TRP A 162 11.92 9.83 12.60
N ARG A 163 12.65 10.66 11.82
CA ARG A 163 14.06 10.42 11.45
C ARG A 163 15.02 10.66 12.63
N ASN A 164 14.57 11.37 13.64
CA ASN A 164 15.36 11.63 14.83
C ASN A 164 15.44 10.37 15.70
N LYS A 165 16.66 9.93 16.04
CA LYS A 165 16.83 8.82 16.97
C LYS A 165 16.24 9.23 18.31
N PRO A 166 15.30 8.45 18.90
CA PRO A 166 14.79 8.73 20.22
C PRO A 166 15.87 8.45 21.29
N GLU A 167 15.64 8.90 22.51
CA GLU A 167 16.52 8.65 23.64
C GLU A 167 16.79 7.15 23.82
N ASP A 168 17.98 6.83 24.32
CA ASP A 168 18.35 5.46 24.57
C ASP A 168 17.50 4.86 25.70
N ILE A 169 17.14 3.60 25.55
CA ILE A 169 16.37 2.87 26.57
C ILE A 169 17.26 2.67 27.78
N ASP A 170 16.74 2.92 29.02
CA ASP A 170 17.47 2.72 30.25
C ASP A 170 17.97 1.26 30.35
N GLU A 171 19.29 1.12 30.49
CA GLU A 171 19.98 -0.18 30.58
C GLU A 171 19.41 -1.08 31.69
N SER A 172 18.87 -0.49 32.76
CA SER A 172 18.28 -1.24 33.88
C SER A 172 16.96 -1.93 33.52
N LEU A 173 16.30 -1.50 32.40
CA LEU A 173 15.05 -2.07 31.91
C LEU A 173 15.29 -3.19 30.89
N ILE A 174 16.52 -3.43 30.45
CA ILE A 174 16.86 -4.34 29.39
C ILE A 174 17.40 -5.66 29.95
N ALA A 175 16.66 -6.74 29.71
CA ALA A 175 17.11 -8.10 30.06
C ALA A 175 17.99 -8.67 28.93
N ASP A 176 18.89 -9.60 29.27
CA ASP A 176 19.73 -10.31 28.32
C ASP A 176 18.90 -11.43 27.62
N ALA A 177 18.81 -11.38 26.30
CA ALA A 177 18.17 -12.41 25.47
C ALA A 177 19.16 -13.47 24.94
N GLY A 178 20.43 -13.35 25.26
CA GLY A 178 21.47 -14.27 24.82
C GLY A 178 22.12 -13.89 23.49
N GLU A 179 22.82 -14.88 22.90
CA GLU A 179 23.65 -14.69 21.71
C GLU A 179 23.16 -15.57 20.56
N TYR A 180 23.10 -14.98 19.38
CA TYR A 180 22.72 -15.62 18.11
C TYR A 180 23.72 -15.23 17.01
N ASP A 181 23.72 -15.94 15.89
CA ASP A 181 24.50 -15.50 14.74
C ASP A 181 23.78 -14.38 13.99
N VAL A 182 22.46 -14.54 13.77
CA VAL A 182 21.65 -13.61 12.99
C VAL A 182 20.30 -13.35 13.68
N ALA A 183 19.84 -12.10 13.71
CA ALA A 183 18.46 -11.79 13.99
C ALA A 183 17.72 -11.42 12.69
N VAL A 184 16.53 -11.98 12.50
CA VAL A 184 15.61 -11.60 11.42
C VAL A 184 14.40 -10.90 12.04
N LEU A 185 14.16 -9.66 11.62
CA LEU A 185 13.08 -8.83 12.15
C LEU A 185 11.89 -8.87 11.19
N GLY A 186 10.81 -9.52 11.63
CA GLY A 186 9.62 -9.82 10.83
C GLY A 186 9.67 -11.19 10.16
N ASN A 187 8.53 -11.90 10.17
CA ASN A 187 8.37 -13.26 9.64
C ASN A 187 7.35 -13.32 8.46
N GLY A 188 7.19 -12.22 7.73
CA GLY A 188 6.48 -12.19 6.45
C GLY A 188 7.20 -13.04 5.40
N TYR A 189 6.71 -13.10 4.14
CA TYR A 189 7.29 -13.94 3.09
C TYR A 189 8.82 -13.83 2.96
N SER A 190 9.34 -12.61 2.93
CA SER A 190 10.78 -12.39 2.78
C SER A 190 11.59 -12.76 4.04
N GLY A 191 11.06 -12.46 5.23
CA GLY A 191 11.69 -12.85 6.49
C GLY A 191 11.69 -14.36 6.68
N ALA A 192 10.56 -15.02 6.45
CA ALA A 192 10.45 -16.48 6.54
C ALA A 192 11.40 -17.20 5.57
N ALA A 193 11.56 -16.67 4.34
CA ALA A 193 12.52 -17.22 3.38
C ALA A 193 13.98 -17.00 3.83
N ALA A 194 14.31 -15.84 4.40
CA ALA A 194 15.63 -15.57 4.96
C ALA A 194 15.93 -16.50 6.16
N VAL A 195 14.97 -16.63 7.08
CA VAL A 195 15.07 -17.53 8.24
C VAL A 195 15.31 -18.98 7.79
N LEU A 196 14.49 -19.47 6.86
CA LEU A 196 14.61 -20.83 6.33
C LEU A 196 16.00 -21.08 5.73
N LYS A 197 16.50 -20.13 4.90
CA LYS A 197 17.81 -20.27 4.28
C LYS A 197 18.95 -20.19 5.31
N LEU A 198 18.93 -19.29 6.25
CA LEU A 198 19.93 -19.19 7.32
C LEU A 198 19.95 -20.44 8.21
N THR A 199 18.76 -20.99 8.51
CA THR A 199 18.63 -22.24 9.26
C THR A 199 19.24 -23.42 8.50
N GLU A 200 18.99 -23.55 7.18
CA GLU A 200 19.61 -24.56 6.33
C GLU A 200 21.14 -24.47 6.30
N LEU A 201 21.67 -23.27 6.41
CA LEU A 201 23.12 -23.01 6.45
C LEU A 201 23.73 -23.26 7.85
N GLY A 202 22.91 -23.60 8.84
CA GLY A 202 23.34 -23.97 10.19
C GLY A 202 23.60 -22.80 11.13
N TYR A 203 23.10 -21.60 10.83
CA TYR A 203 23.21 -20.45 11.72
C TYR A 203 22.19 -20.53 12.87
N LYS A 204 22.59 -20.04 14.05
CA LYS A 204 21.68 -19.83 15.18
C LYS A 204 20.88 -18.55 14.94
N VAL A 205 19.60 -18.70 14.60
CA VAL A 205 18.73 -17.59 14.17
C VAL A 205 17.75 -17.20 15.28
N LEU A 206 17.63 -15.91 15.53
CA LEU A 206 16.54 -15.29 16.31
C LEU A 206 15.57 -14.62 15.36
N VAL A 207 14.27 -14.88 15.53
CA VAL A 207 13.18 -14.21 14.79
C VAL A 207 12.39 -13.35 15.77
N VAL A 208 12.21 -12.07 15.47
CA VAL A 208 11.34 -11.15 16.22
C VAL A 208 10.12 -10.83 15.36
N GLU A 209 8.92 -11.21 15.82
CA GLU A 209 7.67 -11.06 15.09
C GLU A 209 6.60 -10.39 15.98
N THR A 210 5.96 -9.35 15.45
CA THR A 210 4.94 -8.58 16.18
C THR A 210 3.61 -9.29 16.33
N GLN A 211 3.26 -10.18 15.39
CA GLN A 211 2.05 -10.98 15.49
C GLN A 211 2.19 -12.04 16.59
N LYS A 212 1.06 -12.44 17.17
CA LYS A 212 0.99 -13.60 18.05
C LYS A 212 1.05 -14.89 17.22
N GLU A 213 1.66 -15.94 17.75
CA GLU A 213 1.82 -17.20 17.04
C GLU A 213 0.49 -17.80 16.60
N GLU A 214 -0.51 -17.78 17.46
CA GLU A 214 -1.84 -18.35 17.22
C GLU A 214 -2.65 -17.61 16.15
N SER A 215 -2.37 -16.33 15.93
CA SER A 215 -3.03 -15.50 14.91
C SER A 215 -2.14 -15.17 13.73
N PHE A 216 -0.92 -15.70 13.70
CA PHE A 216 0.02 -15.42 12.61
C PHE A 216 -0.55 -15.84 11.26
N ASN A 217 -0.56 -14.89 10.33
CA ASN A 217 -1.05 -15.11 8.98
C ASN A 217 -0.16 -14.37 7.96
N LEU A 218 0.05 -15.03 6.83
CA LEU A 218 0.69 -14.44 5.65
C LEU A 218 -0.39 -13.83 4.76
N LEU A 219 -0.19 -12.57 4.34
CA LEU A 219 -1.16 -11.85 3.53
C LEU A 219 -0.88 -12.05 2.04
N GLY A 220 -1.93 -12.32 1.26
CA GLY A 220 -1.83 -12.66 -0.15
C GLY A 220 -1.57 -14.15 -0.37
N GLY A 221 -1.50 -14.57 -1.63
CA GLY A 221 -1.36 -15.98 -1.96
C GLY A 221 -0.57 -16.24 -3.24
N ASP A 222 -0.62 -15.30 -4.16
CA ASP A 222 -0.07 -15.46 -5.50
C ASP A 222 1.46 -15.28 -5.49
N GLU A 223 2.18 -16.32 -5.92
CA GLU A 223 3.63 -16.32 -6.03
C GLU A 223 4.04 -16.37 -7.51
N GLY A 224 4.25 -15.17 -8.08
CA GLY A 224 4.59 -14.99 -9.48
C GLY A 224 6.08 -15.03 -9.71
N VAL A 225 6.53 -16.02 -10.50
CA VAL A 225 7.90 -16.19 -10.92
C VAL A 225 7.95 -16.76 -12.34
N VAL A 226 9.06 -16.59 -13.03
CA VAL A 226 9.34 -17.30 -14.27
C VAL A 226 10.23 -18.50 -13.99
N ASN A 227 10.15 -19.53 -14.84
CA ASN A 227 11.04 -20.70 -14.84
C ASN A 227 11.00 -21.59 -13.57
N SER A 228 9.86 -21.64 -12.85
CA SER A 228 9.66 -22.69 -11.86
C SER A 228 9.49 -24.03 -12.57
N LYS A 229 10.28 -25.03 -12.20
CA LYS A 229 10.15 -26.39 -12.74
C LYS A 229 8.82 -27.03 -12.37
N TYR A 230 8.39 -26.83 -11.12
CA TYR A 230 7.10 -27.33 -10.67
C TYR A 230 5.97 -26.79 -11.55
N VAL A 231 5.97 -25.49 -11.83
CA VAL A 231 4.93 -24.86 -12.65
C VAL A 231 5.06 -25.28 -14.12
N GLN A 232 6.26 -25.43 -14.66
CA GLN A 232 6.47 -25.93 -16.01
C GLN A 232 5.98 -27.38 -16.18
N GLU A 233 6.32 -28.27 -15.24
CA GLU A 233 5.99 -29.70 -15.32
C GLU A 233 4.49 -29.97 -15.10
N HIS A 234 3.84 -29.24 -14.19
CA HIS A 234 2.45 -29.50 -13.82
C HIS A 234 1.44 -28.69 -14.61
N TYR A 235 1.85 -27.54 -15.12
CA TYR A 235 0.93 -26.57 -15.76
C TYR A 235 1.40 -26.09 -17.15
N GLY A 236 2.51 -26.60 -17.66
CA GLY A 236 2.97 -26.30 -19.01
C GLY A 236 3.47 -24.85 -19.21
N ALA A 237 3.97 -24.22 -18.15
CA ALA A 237 4.52 -22.87 -18.26
C ALA A 237 5.67 -22.80 -19.28
N PRO A 238 5.74 -21.73 -20.10
CA PRO A 238 6.83 -21.58 -21.05
C PRO A 238 8.16 -21.29 -20.33
N GLU A 239 9.27 -21.67 -20.96
CA GLU A 239 10.59 -21.21 -20.59
C GLU A 239 10.73 -19.72 -21.00
N VAL A 240 11.27 -18.91 -20.12
CA VAL A 240 11.52 -17.50 -20.33
C VAL A 240 13.01 -17.21 -20.22
N ASP A 241 13.60 -16.49 -21.19
CA ASP A 241 14.98 -16.02 -21.09
C ASP A 241 15.10 -15.01 -19.93
N PRO A 242 15.91 -15.28 -18.89
CA PRO A 242 16.08 -14.35 -17.77
C PRO A 242 16.60 -12.97 -18.19
N VAL A 243 17.35 -12.88 -19.28
CA VAL A 243 17.87 -11.60 -19.79
C VAL A 243 16.76 -10.82 -20.48
N GLU A 244 15.88 -11.49 -21.22
CA GLU A 244 14.69 -10.85 -21.80
C GLU A 244 13.76 -10.33 -20.69
N PHE A 245 13.47 -11.16 -19.68
CA PHE A 245 12.66 -10.76 -18.55
C PHE A 245 13.26 -9.55 -17.81
N TYR A 246 14.56 -9.59 -17.53
CA TYR A 246 15.30 -8.48 -16.92
C TYR A 246 15.19 -7.20 -17.75
N ASN A 247 15.44 -7.28 -19.06
CA ASN A 247 15.39 -6.10 -19.94
C ASN A 247 13.98 -5.49 -19.99
N ASN A 248 12.94 -6.33 -20.06
CA ASN A 248 11.56 -5.86 -20.01
C ASN A 248 11.25 -5.19 -18.67
N TRP A 249 11.70 -5.75 -17.56
CA TRP A 249 11.53 -5.15 -16.24
C TRP A 249 12.21 -3.79 -16.14
N MET A 250 13.50 -3.71 -16.55
CA MET A 250 14.27 -2.47 -16.48
C MET A 250 13.69 -1.39 -17.40
N LEU A 251 13.19 -1.77 -18.59
CA LEU A 251 12.47 -0.86 -19.49
C LEU A 251 11.23 -0.26 -18.80
N ASN A 252 10.43 -1.09 -18.17
CA ASN A 252 9.19 -0.67 -17.51
C ASN A 252 9.44 0.15 -16.25
N CYS A 253 10.52 -0.14 -15.54
CA CYS A 253 10.98 0.67 -14.40
C CYS A 253 11.77 1.92 -14.83
N GLN A 254 11.88 2.21 -16.13
CA GLN A 254 12.66 3.34 -16.65
C GLN A 254 14.11 3.37 -16.12
N ASN A 255 14.70 2.19 -15.88
CA ASN A 255 16.01 1.98 -15.27
C ASN A 255 16.18 2.54 -13.84
N TYR A 256 15.11 2.76 -13.11
CA TYR A 256 15.17 3.17 -11.70
C TYR A 256 15.33 2.00 -10.72
N ALA A 257 15.21 0.76 -11.18
CA ALA A 257 15.41 -0.41 -10.33
C ALA A 257 16.90 -0.76 -10.18
N ASN A 258 17.27 -1.46 -9.10
CA ASN A 258 18.60 -2.00 -8.90
C ASN A 258 18.83 -3.21 -9.85
N PRO A 259 19.74 -3.11 -10.84
CA PRO A 259 19.93 -4.15 -11.83
C PRO A 259 20.28 -5.52 -11.22
N GLY A 260 21.06 -5.52 -10.14
CA GLY A 260 21.47 -6.75 -9.47
C GLY A 260 20.31 -7.48 -8.78
N LEU A 261 19.40 -6.76 -8.12
CA LEU A 261 18.22 -7.35 -7.49
C LEU A 261 17.25 -7.90 -8.54
N VAL A 262 16.99 -7.14 -9.61
CA VAL A 262 16.13 -7.58 -10.72
C VAL A 262 16.70 -8.81 -11.41
N MET A 263 18.00 -8.83 -11.70
CA MET A 263 18.66 -9.97 -12.34
C MET A 263 18.68 -11.22 -11.43
N LYS A 264 18.86 -11.05 -10.12
CA LYS A 264 18.73 -12.17 -9.16
C LYS A 264 17.33 -12.77 -9.24
N PHE A 265 16.29 -11.94 -9.23
CA PHE A 265 14.92 -12.43 -9.35
C PHE A 265 14.66 -13.12 -10.71
N ALA A 266 15.11 -12.52 -11.81
CA ALA A 266 14.97 -13.11 -13.15
C ALA A 266 15.61 -14.51 -13.26
N LYS A 267 16.75 -14.73 -12.61
CA LYS A 267 17.49 -15.98 -12.65
C LYS A 267 17.04 -17.02 -11.62
N TYR A 268 16.70 -16.58 -10.43
CA TYR A 268 16.52 -17.47 -9.28
C TYR A 268 15.08 -17.48 -8.74
N GLY A 269 14.17 -16.74 -9.34
CA GLY A 269 12.76 -16.67 -8.92
C GLY A 269 12.09 -18.04 -8.96
N GLY A 270 12.21 -18.75 -10.09
CA GLY A 270 11.65 -20.11 -10.27
C GLY A 270 12.22 -21.11 -9.28
N ASP A 271 13.56 -21.18 -9.18
CA ASP A 271 14.23 -22.06 -8.21
C ASP A 271 13.86 -21.72 -6.76
N SER A 272 13.56 -20.46 -6.47
CA SER A 272 13.16 -20.05 -5.12
C SER A 272 11.73 -20.46 -4.78
N LEU A 273 10.81 -20.43 -5.72
CA LEU A 273 9.47 -20.99 -5.56
C LEU A 273 9.57 -22.50 -5.33
N ASP A 274 10.29 -23.23 -6.21
CA ASP A 274 10.44 -24.68 -6.11
C ASP A 274 11.04 -25.08 -4.76
N TRP A 275 12.06 -24.36 -4.29
CA TRP A 275 12.64 -24.54 -2.96
C TRP A 275 11.66 -24.22 -1.83
N HIS A 276 10.88 -23.14 -1.95
CA HIS A 276 9.93 -22.71 -0.92
C HIS A 276 8.86 -23.78 -0.66
N ILE A 277 8.34 -24.42 -1.72
CA ILE A 277 7.29 -25.42 -1.62
C ILE A 277 7.81 -26.85 -1.41
N SER A 278 9.11 -27.11 -1.59
CA SER A 278 9.68 -28.45 -1.64
C SER A 278 9.36 -29.31 -0.42
N ARG A 279 9.53 -28.77 0.79
CA ARG A 279 9.28 -29.52 2.03
C ARG A 279 7.81 -29.87 2.22
N TYR A 280 6.92 -28.98 1.82
CA TYR A 280 5.49 -29.27 1.86
C TYR A 280 5.14 -30.43 0.93
N LEU A 281 5.69 -30.46 -0.28
CA LEU A 281 5.50 -31.53 -1.25
C LEU A 281 6.13 -32.84 -0.76
N GLU A 282 7.35 -32.80 -0.22
CA GLU A 282 8.06 -33.99 0.32
C GLU A 282 7.30 -34.64 1.49
N GLN A 283 6.56 -33.89 2.26
CA GLN A 283 5.70 -34.37 3.34
C GLN A 283 4.33 -34.87 2.84
N GLY A 284 4.08 -34.86 1.52
CA GLY A 284 2.81 -35.27 0.94
C GLY A 284 1.70 -34.26 1.14
N GLY A 285 2.05 -32.97 1.16
CA GLY A 285 1.11 -31.86 1.29
C GLY A 285 0.03 -31.88 0.21
N ASP A 286 -1.17 -31.48 0.57
CA ASP A 286 -2.33 -31.48 -0.33
C ASP A 286 -2.25 -30.31 -1.33
N THR A 287 -2.03 -30.62 -2.59
CA THR A 287 -1.98 -29.64 -3.69
C THR A 287 -3.31 -29.50 -4.43
N SER A 288 -4.36 -30.20 -4.01
CA SER A 288 -5.66 -30.19 -4.70
C SER A 288 -6.35 -28.82 -4.72
N ARG A 289 -5.90 -27.91 -3.82
CA ARG A 289 -6.38 -26.53 -3.75
C ARG A 289 -5.40 -25.52 -4.34
N TRP A 290 -4.28 -25.99 -4.85
CA TRP A 290 -3.35 -25.10 -5.49
C TRP A 290 -3.94 -24.63 -6.81
N ASP A 291 -3.91 -23.34 -7.00
CA ASP A 291 -4.44 -22.70 -8.19
C ASP A 291 -3.30 -22.09 -8.99
N VAL A 292 -3.36 -22.23 -10.29
CA VAL A 292 -2.49 -21.52 -11.21
C VAL A 292 -3.31 -20.47 -11.88
N GLN A 293 -3.04 -19.24 -11.54
CA GLN A 293 -3.68 -18.13 -12.21
C GLN A 293 -2.97 -17.88 -13.53
N PHE A 294 -3.49 -18.50 -14.57
CA PHE A 294 -3.26 -18.02 -15.92
C PHE A 294 -4.27 -16.88 -16.15
N TYR A 295 -3.80 -15.73 -16.49
CA TYR A 295 -4.70 -14.65 -16.92
C TYR A 295 -5.52 -15.03 -18.18
N PHE A 296 -5.39 -16.25 -18.66
CA PHE A 296 -5.79 -16.68 -20.00
C PHE A 296 -6.57 -17.98 -20.04
N GLU A 297 -6.91 -18.58 -18.94
CA GLU A 297 -7.84 -19.69 -18.94
C GLU A 297 -9.28 -19.20 -18.96
N ASN A 298 -9.67 -18.71 -20.09
CA ASN A 298 -11.03 -18.95 -20.55
C ASN A 298 -10.93 -19.84 -21.78
N GLU A 299 -11.81 -20.82 -21.87
CA GLU A 299 -12.05 -21.65 -23.03
C GLU A 299 -12.48 -20.83 -24.27
N GLY A 300 -12.43 -19.49 -24.20
CA GLY A 300 -12.66 -18.53 -25.26
C GLY A 300 -11.36 -18.22 -26.01
N GLU A 301 -11.46 -18.22 -27.30
CA GLU A 301 -10.43 -18.03 -28.31
C GLU A 301 -9.35 -17.00 -27.92
N GLY A 302 -8.08 -17.43 -27.86
CA GLY A 302 -6.91 -16.68 -27.38
C GLY A 302 -6.57 -15.39 -28.13
N ASP A 303 -7.37 -14.98 -29.10
CA ASP A 303 -7.19 -13.72 -29.83
C ASP A 303 -7.64 -12.46 -29.08
N HIS A 304 -8.34 -12.63 -27.94
CA HIS A 304 -8.88 -11.53 -27.15
C HIS A 304 -7.94 -11.05 -26.04
N VAL A 305 -6.80 -11.71 -25.88
CA VAL A 305 -5.82 -11.36 -24.84
C VAL A 305 -4.51 -10.92 -25.47
N LEU A 306 -4.09 -9.72 -25.15
CA LEU A 306 -2.81 -9.19 -25.60
C LEU A 306 -1.72 -9.49 -24.60
N GLU A 307 -0.71 -10.26 -25.01
CA GLU A 307 0.48 -10.53 -24.21
C GLU A 307 1.50 -9.37 -24.27
N GLU A 308 1.34 -8.46 -25.22
CA GLU A 308 2.18 -7.29 -25.41
C GLU A 308 1.33 -6.06 -25.69
N ILE A 309 1.68 -4.93 -25.05
CA ILE A 309 1.11 -3.62 -25.37
C ILE A 309 2.26 -2.65 -25.60
N GLY A 310 2.45 -2.23 -26.85
CA GLY A 310 3.59 -1.40 -27.23
C GLY A 310 4.89 -2.16 -26.98
N ALA A 311 5.72 -1.66 -26.06
CA ALA A 311 6.98 -2.29 -25.67
C ALA A 311 6.86 -3.16 -24.39
N TYR A 312 5.68 -3.22 -23.79
CA TYR A 312 5.45 -3.98 -22.56
C TYR A 312 5.13 -5.42 -22.90
N LYS A 313 5.87 -6.35 -22.30
CA LYS A 313 5.64 -7.79 -22.39
C LYS A 313 5.23 -8.31 -21.02
N PHE A 314 4.22 -9.17 -21.02
CA PHE A 314 3.69 -9.81 -19.83
C PHE A 314 4.02 -11.30 -19.85
N TYR A 315 4.21 -11.85 -18.65
CA TYR A 315 4.58 -13.23 -18.45
C TYR A 315 3.54 -13.97 -17.62
N LYS A 316 3.50 -15.26 -17.81
CA LYS A 316 2.64 -16.19 -17.07
C LYS A 316 3.43 -17.46 -16.77
N PRO A 317 3.08 -18.28 -15.83
CA PRO A 317 1.95 -18.24 -14.90
C PRO A 317 2.33 -17.77 -13.49
N THR A 318 1.30 -17.66 -12.64
CA THR A 318 1.44 -17.42 -11.20
C THR A 318 0.88 -18.62 -10.45
N LEU A 319 1.64 -19.20 -9.52
CA LEU A 319 1.17 -20.23 -8.62
C LEU A 319 0.55 -19.61 -7.36
N ARG A 320 -0.59 -20.13 -6.95
CA ARG A 320 -1.17 -19.87 -5.63
C ARG A 320 -1.11 -21.15 -4.80
N PRO A 321 0.02 -21.40 -4.10
CA PRO A 321 0.10 -22.52 -3.18
C PRO A 321 -0.75 -22.25 -1.93
N GLU A 322 -1.01 -23.30 -1.15
CA GLU A 322 -1.60 -23.13 0.18
C GLU A 322 -0.51 -22.60 1.12
N GLN A 323 -0.38 -21.26 1.14
CA GLN A 323 0.72 -20.56 1.82
C GLN A 323 0.79 -20.85 3.31
N GLY A 324 -0.35 -21.03 3.98
CA GLY A 324 -0.40 -21.35 5.42
C GLY A 324 0.23 -22.70 5.73
N GLY A 325 -0.03 -23.73 4.92
CA GLY A 325 0.57 -25.05 5.06
C GLY A 325 2.06 -25.05 4.74
N VAL A 326 2.45 -24.40 3.64
CA VAL A 326 3.87 -24.26 3.26
C VAL A 326 4.66 -23.55 4.37
N ALA A 327 4.16 -22.41 4.86
CA ALA A 327 4.80 -21.67 5.94
C ALA A 327 4.88 -22.47 7.24
N LYS A 328 3.83 -23.21 7.58
CA LYS A 328 3.81 -24.07 8.78
C LYS A 328 4.89 -25.17 8.73
N VAL A 329 5.02 -25.84 7.59
CA VAL A 329 6.03 -26.91 7.41
C VAL A 329 7.43 -26.33 7.47
N ASN A 330 7.71 -25.23 6.76
CA ASN A 330 9.00 -24.59 6.76
C ASN A 330 9.38 -24.05 8.16
N ARG A 331 8.44 -23.45 8.88
CA ARG A 331 8.66 -22.99 10.26
C ARG A 331 8.95 -24.17 11.21
N ALA A 332 8.19 -25.26 11.11
CA ALA A 332 8.41 -26.45 11.94
C ALA A 332 9.84 -26.99 11.76
N TYR A 333 10.32 -27.04 10.52
CA TYR A 333 11.72 -27.39 10.22
C TYR A 333 12.69 -26.40 10.90
N CYS A 334 12.47 -25.11 10.79
CA CYS A 334 13.35 -24.10 11.41
C CYS A 334 13.42 -24.27 12.94
N VAL A 335 12.29 -24.48 13.60
CA VAL A 335 12.21 -24.72 15.05
C VAL A 335 12.96 -26.01 15.44
N GLU A 336 12.77 -27.09 14.66
CA GLU A 336 13.48 -28.35 14.88
C GLU A 336 15.01 -28.20 14.79
N GLN A 337 15.48 -27.32 13.89
CA GLN A 337 16.90 -27.00 13.74
C GLN A 337 17.42 -25.98 14.77
N GLY A 338 16.58 -25.50 15.69
CA GLY A 338 16.98 -24.60 16.78
C GLY A 338 16.80 -23.11 16.52
N THR A 339 16.09 -22.72 15.49
CA THR A 339 15.66 -21.33 15.29
C THR A 339 14.69 -20.92 16.40
N GLU A 340 14.94 -19.78 17.02
CA GLU A 340 14.13 -19.23 18.12
C GLU A 340 13.21 -18.10 17.63
N TYR A 341 11.89 -18.23 17.86
CA TYR A 341 10.89 -17.23 17.52
C TYR A 341 10.42 -16.49 18.77
N LYS A 342 10.48 -15.17 18.75
CA LYS A 342 9.88 -14.26 19.72
C LYS A 342 8.62 -13.67 19.08
N TRP A 343 7.49 -14.27 19.39
CA TRP A 343 6.17 -13.84 18.94
C TRP A 343 5.64 -12.73 19.85
N ASN A 344 4.73 -11.90 19.32
CA ASN A 344 4.17 -10.76 20.03
C ASN A 344 5.27 -9.82 20.58
N CYS A 345 6.38 -9.70 19.84
CA CYS A 345 7.54 -8.89 20.20
C CYS A 345 7.84 -7.87 19.11
N HIS A 346 8.12 -6.65 19.50
CA HIS A 346 8.42 -5.55 18.58
C HIS A 346 9.90 -5.17 18.67
N ALA A 347 10.57 -5.07 17.52
CA ALA A 347 11.96 -4.63 17.47
C ALA A 347 12.04 -3.10 17.60
N GLU A 348 12.86 -2.61 18.55
CA GLU A 348 12.90 -1.21 18.94
C GLU A 348 14.18 -0.48 18.52
N ARG A 349 15.33 -1.14 18.63
CA ARG A 349 16.65 -0.52 18.40
C ARG A 349 17.62 -1.51 17.79
N LEU A 350 18.43 -1.03 16.85
CA LEU A 350 19.68 -1.68 16.47
C LEU A 350 20.79 -1.25 17.42
N VAL A 351 21.64 -2.19 17.81
CA VAL A 351 22.83 -1.91 18.64
C VAL A 351 24.05 -1.92 17.73
N GLN A 352 24.84 -0.85 17.80
CA GLN A 352 26.06 -0.67 17.02
C GLN A 352 27.26 -0.52 17.95
N ASP A 353 28.44 -0.96 17.49
CA ASP A 353 29.70 -0.64 18.13
C ASP A 353 30.23 0.75 17.69
N GLU A 354 31.41 1.11 18.19
CA GLU A 354 32.05 2.40 17.88
C GLU A 354 32.42 2.57 16.39
N THR A 355 32.46 1.48 15.62
CA THR A 355 32.71 1.50 14.16
C THR A 355 31.43 1.65 13.35
N GLY A 356 30.27 1.57 13.98
CA GLY A 356 28.95 1.57 13.35
C GLY A 356 28.51 0.17 12.90
N ALA A 357 29.26 -0.89 13.20
CA ALA A 357 28.85 -2.25 12.89
C ALA A 357 27.74 -2.74 13.82
N ILE A 358 26.79 -3.50 13.27
CA ILE A 358 25.70 -4.09 14.05
C ILE A 358 26.25 -5.17 14.96
N THR A 359 25.90 -5.08 16.27
CA THR A 359 26.29 -6.03 17.31
C THR A 359 25.11 -6.61 18.08
N GLY A 360 23.90 -6.10 17.85
CA GLY A 360 22.71 -6.57 18.54
C GLY A 360 21.43 -5.90 18.09
N VAL A 361 20.34 -6.35 18.69
CA VAL A 361 18.99 -5.77 18.56
C VAL A 361 18.33 -5.72 19.93
N ILE A 362 17.59 -4.64 20.20
CA ILE A 362 16.71 -4.54 21.36
C ILE A 362 15.28 -4.67 20.85
N TYR A 363 14.50 -5.51 21.52
CA TYR A 363 13.08 -5.70 21.26
C TYR A 363 12.29 -5.69 22.56
N ILE A 364 11.00 -5.40 22.47
CA ILE A 364 10.04 -5.42 23.58
C ILE A 364 9.07 -6.57 23.41
N ASP A 365 8.74 -7.25 24.49
CA ASP A 365 7.59 -8.15 24.55
C ASP A 365 6.34 -7.31 24.82
N ASN A 366 5.38 -7.32 23.89
CA ASN A 366 4.19 -6.47 23.93
C ASN A 366 3.18 -6.84 25.05
N GLU A 367 3.30 -8.04 25.64
CA GLU A 367 2.43 -8.46 26.73
C GLU A 367 2.99 -8.05 28.09
N THR A 368 4.31 -8.19 28.28
CA THR A 368 4.97 -7.93 29.54
C THR A 368 5.63 -6.56 29.61
N GLU A 369 5.74 -5.85 28.49
CA GLU A 369 6.43 -4.58 28.32
C GLU A 369 7.93 -4.65 28.72
N GLN A 370 8.50 -5.86 28.75
CA GLN A 370 9.90 -6.10 29.08
C GLN A 370 10.78 -5.96 27.85
N TYR A 371 11.81 -5.12 27.94
CA TYR A 371 12.84 -5.03 26.91
C TYR A 371 13.87 -6.14 27.04
N TYR A 372 14.35 -6.62 25.88
CA TYR A 372 15.36 -7.65 25.77
C TYR A 372 16.44 -7.23 24.77
N ARG A 373 17.69 -7.51 25.08
CA ARG A 373 18.81 -7.33 24.16
C ARG A 373 19.35 -8.68 23.72
N ALA A 374 19.33 -8.95 22.42
CA ALA A 374 20.02 -10.06 21.80
C ALA A 374 21.34 -9.57 21.17
N LYS A 375 22.44 -10.26 21.43
CA LYS A 375 23.69 -10.05 20.72
C LYS A 375 23.67 -10.85 19.43
N VAL A 376 24.04 -10.22 18.31
CA VAL A 376 24.09 -10.85 16.99
C VAL A 376 25.28 -10.34 16.19
N LYS A 377 25.68 -11.11 15.18
CA LYS A 377 26.69 -10.67 14.21
C LYS A 377 26.06 -9.92 13.04
N ALA A 378 24.82 -10.27 12.68
CA ALA A 378 24.07 -9.61 11.62
C ALA A 378 22.58 -9.51 11.94
N VAL A 379 21.94 -8.49 11.36
CA VAL A 379 20.47 -8.30 11.38
C VAL A 379 19.96 -8.25 9.95
N VAL A 380 18.85 -8.97 9.69
CA VAL A 380 18.09 -8.88 8.45
C VAL A 380 16.76 -8.19 8.76
N ILE A 381 16.56 -6.98 8.26
CA ILE A 381 15.29 -6.26 8.39
C ILE A 381 14.32 -6.78 7.31
N ALA A 382 13.21 -7.36 7.76
CA ALA A 382 12.13 -7.91 6.93
C ALA A 382 10.73 -7.48 7.42
N THR A 383 10.66 -6.31 8.09
CA THR A 383 9.46 -5.77 8.75
C THR A 383 8.40 -5.25 7.78
N GLY A 384 8.67 -5.29 6.48
CA GLY A 384 7.76 -4.75 5.47
C GLY A 384 7.87 -3.23 5.33
N GLY A 385 6.78 -2.61 4.89
CA GLY A 385 6.74 -1.18 4.60
C GLY A 385 6.32 -0.31 5.79
N PHE A 386 5.88 0.92 5.48
CA PHE A 386 5.47 1.93 6.45
C PHE A 386 4.05 2.48 6.18
N GLY A 387 3.23 1.71 5.48
CA GLY A 387 1.91 2.18 4.99
C GLY A 387 0.92 2.60 6.07
N SER A 388 1.01 2.09 7.31
CA SER A 388 0.18 2.53 8.43
C SER A 388 0.77 3.73 9.20
N ASN A 389 1.96 4.19 8.84
CA ASN A 389 2.58 5.35 9.49
C ASN A 389 2.30 6.63 8.70
N THR A 390 1.39 7.46 9.21
CA THR A 390 0.95 8.69 8.54
C THR A 390 2.08 9.71 8.40
N MET A 391 2.98 9.83 9.38
CA MET A 391 4.12 10.73 9.29
C MET A 391 5.08 10.30 8.18
N MET A 392 5.46 9.02 8.14
CA MET A 392 6.35 8.50 7.11
C MET A 392 5.71 8.59 5.71
N LYS A 393 4.38 8.38 5.59
CA LYS A 393 3.66 8.60 4.33
C LYS A 393 3.77 10.05 3.86
N ASN A 394 3.50 11.01 4.74
CA ASN A 394 3.56 12.43 4.39
C ASN A 394 4.98 12.89 4.06
N ASP A 395 5.99 12.36 4.74
CA ASP A 395 7.40 12.66 4.48
C ASP A 395 7.89 12.02 3.17
N LEU A 396 7.68 10.71 3.00
CA LEU A 396 8.28 9.93 1.92
C LEU A 396 7.41 9.81 0.66
N LEU A 397 6.09 10.01 0.76
CA LEU A 397 5.14 9.85 -0.33
C LEU A 397 4.41 11.17 -0.63
N SER A 398 5.13 12.29 -0.57
CA SER A 398 4.54 13.64 -0.68
C SER A 398 3.73 13.88 -1.95
N ASP A 399 4.06 13.20 -3.05
CA ASP A 399 3.33 13.26 -4.31
C ASP A 399 1.95 12.60 -4.24
N ILE A 400 1.78 11.56 -3.41
CA ILE A 400 0.51 10.88 -3.15
C ILE A 400 -0.27 11.60 -2.05
N MET A 401 0.42 11.96 -0.98
CA MET A 401 -0.19 12.55 0.23
C MET A 401 -0.62 14.01 0.05
N TYR A 402 -0.31 14.59 -1.09
CA TYR A 402 -0.83 15.87 -1.51
C TYR A 402 -2.38 15.93 -1.43
N ASN A 403 -3.06 14.81 -1.58
CA ASN A 403 -4.50 14.70 -1.43
C ASN A 403 -4.88 14.26 -0.01
N LYS A 404 -5.67 15.06 0.70
CA LYS A 404 -6.10 14.79 2.08
C LYS A 404 -6.86 13.47 2.24
N GLN A 405 -7.55 12.99 1.21
CA GLN A 405 -8.27 11.69 1.28
C GLN A 405 -7.32 10.49 1.33
N ALA A 406 -6.14 10.59 0.69
CA ALA A 406 -5.11 9.56 0.83
C ALA A 406 -4.51 9.51 2.23
N GLN A 407 -4.63 10.56 3.03
CA GLN A 407 -4.15 10.61 4.41
C GLN A 407 -4.98 9.72 5.34
N ASP A 408 -6.28 9.61 5.09
CA ASP A 408 -7.22 8.87 5.94
C ASP A 408 -7.28 7.37 5.60
N THR A 409 -6.66 6.94 4.52
CA THR A 409 -6.58 5.52 4.21
C THR A 409 -5.51 4.87 5.07
N SER A 410 -5.94 4.19 6.12
CA SER A 410 -5.11 3.19 6.77
C SER A 410 -4.68 2.20 5.70
N ALA A 411 -3.40 2.11 5.41
CA ALA A 411 -2.87 1.11 4.51
C ALA A 411 -3.17 -0.27 5.10
N GLY A 412 -4.20 -0.87 4.57
CA GLY A 412 -4.94 -1.89 5.26
C GLY A 412 -4.31 -3.28 5.29
N MET A 413 -3.03 -3.45 5.01
CA MET A 413 -2.46 -4.79 5.05
C MET A 413 -1.43 -4.94 6.18
N GLY A 414 -1.94 -5.07 7.41
CA GLY A 414 -1.14 -5.44 8.57
C GLY A 414 -0.43 -4.26 9.26
N MET A 415 0.18 -4.57 10.41
CA MET A 415 0.91 -3.60 11.24
C MET A 415 2.23 -3.20 10.57
N ARG A 416 2.14 -2.34 9.56
CA ARG A 416 3.29 -1.82 8.80
C ARG A 416 3.61 -0.42 9.26
N ASP A 417 4.18 -0.35 10.44
CA ASP A 417 4.48 0.88 11.18
C ASP A 417 5.79 1.57 10.76
N GLY A 418 6.58 0.90 9.91
CA GLY A 418 7.88 1.38 9.48
C GLY A 418 9.00 1.21 10.52
N SER A 419 8.80 0.42 11.59
CA SER A 419 9.79 0.24 12.67
C SER A 419 11.17 -0.15 12.16
N GLY A 420 11.28 -1.13 11.25
CA GLY A 420 12.56 -1.52 10.68
C GLY A 420 13.22 -0.41 9.88
N VAL A 421 12.44 0.39 9.16
CA VAL A 421 12.94 1.57 8.43
C VAL A 421 13.45 2.62 9.42
N LYS A 422 12.68 2.94 10.46
CA LYS A 422 13.07 3.89 11.51
C LYS A 422 14.40 3.47 12.15
N MET A 423 14.50 2.23 12.63
CA MET A 423 15.73 1.70 13.25
C MET A 423 16.94 1.79 12.34
N ALA A 424 16.78 1.47 11.04
CA ALA A 424 17.87 1.57 10.07
C ALA A 424 18.30 3.03 9.86
N VAL A 425 17.37 3.97 9.76
CA VAL A 425 17.67 5.41 9.64
C VAL A 425 18.41 5.91 10.87
N TRP A 426 17.99 5.53 12.06
CA TRP A 426 18.70 5.87 13.32
C TRP A 426 20.10 5.25 13.40
N ALA A 427 20.33 4.16 12.67
CA ALA A 427 21.65 3.55 12.51
C ALA A 427 22.46 4.14 11.35
N GLY A 428 21.98 5.19 10.69
CA GLY A 428 22.65 5.89 9.58
C GLY A 428 22.34 5.38 8.19
N ALA A 429 21.25 4.64 8.01
CA ALA A 429 20.84 4.15 6.69
C ALA A 429 20.28 5.27 5.81
N ARG A 430 20.53 5.12 4.51
CA ARG A 430 20.03 6.01 3.48
C ARG A 430 18.62 5.62 3.03
N LEU A 431 17.76 6.63 2.96
CA LEU A 431 16.38 6.49 2.47
C LEU A 431 16.27 6.69 0.96
N GLU A 432 15.28 6.02 0.36
CA GLU A 432 14.73 6.37 -0.94
C GLU A 432 13.63 7.43 -0.74
N GLU A 433 13.71 8.52 -1.51
CA GLU A 433 12.66 9.50 -1.58
C GLU A 433 11.62 9.06 -2.62
N ASN A 434 10.34 9.18 -2.28
CA ASN A 434 9.22 8.74 -3.10
C ASN A 434 9.34 7.26 -3.55
N PRO A 435 9.49 6.31 -2.63
CA PRO A 435 9.53 4.90 -2.97
C PRO A 435 8.24 4.46 -3.67
N PRO A 436 8.30 3.43 -4.52
CA PRO A 436 7.11 2.92 -5.18
C PRO A 436 6.08 2.39 -4.19
N THR A 437 4.82 2.46 -4.60
CA THR A 437 3.70 1.98 -3.79
C THR A 437 2.82 1.07 -4.63
N MET A 438 2.31 0.01 -4.02
CA MET A 438 1.20 -0.75 -4.59
C MET A 438 -0.08 0.05 -4.29
N ASP A 439 -0.77 0.45 -5.33
CA ASP A 439 -2.07 1.11 -5.35
C ASP A 439 -2.14 2.55 -4.80
N GLY A 440 -1.05 3.18 -4.46
CA GLY A 440 -1.06 4.55 -3.95
C GLY A 440 -0.96 5.63 -5.02
N ARG A 441 0.01 5.53 -5.92
CA ARG A 441 0.16 6.41 -7.09
C ARG A 441 -0.73 5.99 -8.23
N GLN A 442 -1.14 4.78 -8.15
CA GLN A 442 -2.04 4.12 -9.06
C GLN A 442 -3.38 4.07 -8.38
N THR A 443 -4.38 4.37 -9.10
CA THR A 443 -5.68 4.04 -8.61
C THR A 443 -5.81 2.55 -8.56
N TRP A 444 -6.34 2.09 -7.46
CA TRP A 444 -6.81 0.74 -7.35
C TRP A 444 -7.83 0.50 -8.46
N LEU A 445 -7.33 -0.04 -9.53
CA LEU A 445 -8.16 -0.71 -10.50
C LEU A 445 -8.26 -2.11 -9.99
N ASN A 446 -9.36 -2.42 -9.31
CA ASN A 446 -9.55 -3.72 -8.75
C ASN A 446 -9.38 -4.76 -9.86
N SER A 447 -8.43 -5.62 -9.68
CA SER A 447 -8.08 -6.70 -10.60
C SER A 447 -9.15 -7.75 -10.75
N ARG A 448 -10.15 -7.68 -9.91
CA ARG A 448 -11.33 -8.53 -10.01
C ARG A 448 -12.37 -7.82 -10.86
N PRO A 449 -13.31 -8.57 -11.46
CA PRO A 449 -14.35 -7.99 -12.30
C PRO A 449 -15.19 -6.90 -11.62
N ALA A 450 -14.99 -6.68 -10.36
CA ALA A 450 -15.56 -5.60 -9.60
C ALA A 450 -14.63 -4.40 -9.71
N ALA A 451 -14.97 -3.54 -10.52
CA ALA A 451 -14.83 -2.12 -10.63
C ALA A 451 -13.53 -1.41 -10.36
N PRO A 452 -13.15 -0.73 -11.32
CA PRO A 452 -12.27 0.40 -11.19
C PRO A 452 -13.04 1.62 -10.69
N SER A 453 -12.46 2.34 -9.77
CA SER A 453 -12.89 3.71 -9.48
C SER A 453 -12.86 4.62 -10.72
N TYR A 454 -12.17 4.18 -11.79
CA TYR A 454 -11.99 4.92 -13.05
C TYR A 454 -12.70 4.37 -14.26
N GLY A 455 -13.32 3.22 -14.19
CA GLY A 455 -13.98 2.65 -15.33
C GLY A 455 -13.21 1.56 -16.05
N TYR A 456 -13.92 0.82 -16.87
CA TYR A 456 -13.35 -0.21 -17.72
C TYR A 456 -12.57 0.42 -18.87
N PRO A 457 -11.37 -0.07 -19.20
CA PRO A 457 -10.55 0.49 -20.28
C PRO A 457 -11.18 0.32 -21.68
N GLN A 458 -12.22 -0.48 -21.78
CA GLN A 458 -13.00 -0.68 -23.00
C GLN A 458 -13.84 0.55 -23.39
N GLY A 459 -14.02 1.51 -22.46
CA GLY A 459 -14.56 2.84 -22.73
C GLY A 459 -13.51 3.83 -23.22
N ILE A 460 -13.85 5.12 -23.15
CA ILE A 460 -12.90 6.23 -23.30
C ILE A 460 -12.89 7.07 -22.04
N PHE A 461 -11.71 7.54 -21.64
CA PHE A 461 -11.53 8.39 -20.48
C PHE A 461 -11.31 9.84 -20.90
N MET A 462 -12.02 10.74 -20.25
CA MET A 462 -11.96 12.17 -20.51
C MET A 462 -11.71 12.92 -19.20
N ASP A 463 -10.92 13.97 -19.27
CA ASP A 463 -10.64 14.85 -18.14
C ASP A 463 -11.82 15.80 -17.83
N TYR A 464 -11.65 16.63 -16.83
CA TYR A 464 -12.66 17.61 -16.39
C TYR A 464 -13.04 18.63 -17.47
N THR A 465 -12.25 18.77 -18.54
CA THR A 465 -12.56 19.61 -19.70
C THR A 465 -13.35 18.87 -20.78
N GLY A 466 -13.55 17.57 -20.62
CA GLY A 466 -14.22 16.70 -21.58
C GLY A 466 -13.32 16.21 -22.73
N GLN A 467 -12.00 16.34 -22.60
CA GLN A 467 -11.06 15.86 -23.59
C GLN A 467 -10.50 14.48 -23.21
N ARG A 468 -10.40 13.56 -24.18
CA ARG A 468 -9.66 12.32 -24.01
C ARG A 468 -8.19 12.65 -23.75
N PHE A 469 -7.52 11.97 -22.81
CA PHE A 469 -6.19 12.35 -22.34
C PHE A 469 -5.18 11.21 -22.27
N MET A 470 -5.57 9.96 -22.58
CA MET A 470 -4.67 8.82 -22.48
C MET A 470 -5.09 7.64 -23.36
N ASN A 471 -4.20 6.67 -23.52
CA ASN A 471 -4.53 5.32 -23.94
C ASN A 471 -5.06 4.55 -22.71
N GLU A 472 -6.30 4.16 -22.73
CA GLU A 472 -6.98 3.53 -21.60
C GLU A 472 -6.45 2.13 -21.28
N PHE A 473 -5.74 1.51 -22.24
CA PHE A 473 -5.04 0.23 -22.07
C PHE A 473 -3.53 0.40 -21.92
N TRP A 474 -3.05 1.62 -21.66
CA TRP A 474 -1.62 1.86 -21.52
C TRP A 474 -1.01 1.08 -20.36
N GLY A 475 -0.03 0.21 -20.67
CA GLY A 475 0.72 -0.55 -19.68
C GLY A 475 -0.13 -1.50 -18.82
N PRO A 476 0.43 -2.02 -17.76
CA PRO A 476 -0.29 -2.71 -16.73
C PRO A 476 -1.43 -1.86 -16.17
N ILE A 477 -2.48 -2.54 -15.69
CA ILE A 477 -3.67 -1.85 -15.17
C ILE A 477 -3.32 -0.85 -14.06
N GLU A 478 -2.30 -1.16 -13.31
CA GLU A 478 -1.78 -0.34 -12.21
C GLU A 478 -1.23 1.01 -12.70
N HIS A 479 -0.73 1.08 -13.91
CA HIS A 479 -0.15 2.30 -14.46
C HIS A 479 -1.18 3.29 -15.01
N ARG A 480 -2.41 2.83 -15.25
CA ARG A 480 -3.47 3.70 -15.78
C ARG A 480 -3.90 4.79 -14.80
N GLY A 481 -3.74 4.54 -13.52
CA GLY A 481 -4.04 5.52 -12.49
C GLY A 481 -3.11 6.72 -12.49
N PHE A 482 -1.85 6.54 -12.89
CA PHE A 482 -0.84 7.59 -12.82
C PHE A 482 -1.14 8.78 -13.75
N PRO A 483 -1.47 8.62 -15.03
CA PRO A 483 -1.96 9.74 -15.85
C PRO A 483 -3.21 10.38 -15.27
N THR A 484 -4.16 9.60 -14.76
CA THR A 484 -5.38 10.14 -14.16
C THR A 484 -5.08 10.95 -12.90
N PHE A 485 -4.13 10.54 -12.10
CA PHE A 485 -3.67 11.29 -10.93
C PHE A 485 -3.17 12.69 -11.29
N TYR A 486 -2.37 12.83 -12.36
CA TYR A 486 -1.85 14.14 -12.76
C TYR A 486 -2.86 14.99 -13.49
N MET A 487 -3.67 14.39 -14.34
CA MET A 487 -4.54 15.13 -15.24
C MET A 487 -5.91 15.45 -14.64
N ASN A 488 -6.32 14.72 -13.61
CA ASN A 488 -7.73 14.67 -13.23
C ASN A 488 -7.98 14.87 -11.73
N ARG A 489 -7.45 15.95 -11.20
CA ARG A 489 -7.61 16.29 -9.79
C ARG A 489 -8.99 16.81 -9.43
N GLU A 490 -9.88 17.02 -10.39
CA GLU A 490 -11.23 17.53 -10.15
C GLU A 490 -12.29 16.52 -10.55
N LEU A 491 -12.41 16.23 -11.84
CA LEU A 491 -13.40 15.31 -12.38
C LEU A 491 -12.81 14.49 -13.51
N MET A 492 -13.24 13.26 -13.62
CA MET A 492 -12.98 12.38 -14.76
C MET A 492 -14.30 11.79 -15.25
N PHE A 493 -14.36 11.61 -16.53
CA PHE A 493 -15.48 10.96 -17.19
C PHE A 493 -15.01 9.68 -17.87
N ALA A 494 -15.75 8.59 -17.68
CA ALA A 494 -15.60 7.37 -18.46
C ALA A 494 -16.90 7.08 -19.19
N LEU A 495 -16.83 6.94 -20.50
CA LEU A 495 -17.99 6.77 -21.35
C LEU A 495 -17.97 5.40 -22.03
N TYR A 496 -19.11 4.73 -21.99
CA TYR A 496 -19.38 3.44 -22.60
C TYR A 496 -20.63 3.48 -23.44
N ASP A 497 -20.77 2.51 -24.31
CA ASP A 497 -22.02 2.26 -25.03
C ASP A 497 -22.57 0.87 -24.71
N ASP A 498 -23.70 0.51 -25.33
CA ASP A 498 -24.43 -0.74 -25.09
C ASP A 498 -23.60 -2.02 -25.35
N THR A 499 -22.48 -1.91 -26.04
CA THR A 499 -21.63 -3.06 -26.38
C THR A 499 -20.54 -3.34 -25.33
N LEU A 500 -20.57 -2.68 -24.18
CA LEU A 500 -19.54 -2.87 -23.12
C LEU A 500 -19.34 -4.35 -22.73
N PRO A 501 -20.37 -5.18 -22.47
CA PRO A 501 -20.15 -6.57 -22.07
C PRO A 501 -19.37 -7.38 -23.10
N GLU A 502 -19.64 -7.19 -24.38
CA GLU A 502 -18.97 -7.90 -25.48
C GLU A 502 -17.49 -7.49 -25.63
N ARG A 503 -17.12 -6.34 -25.07
CA ARG A 503 -15.75 -5.80 -25.11
C ARG A 503 -14.93 -6.18 -23.89
N LEU A 504 -15.58 -6.56 -22.79
CA LEU A 504 -14.89 -6.94 -21.55
C LEU A 504 -14.06 -8.21 -21.70
N GLU A 505 -14.32 -9.02 -22.74
CA GLU A 505 -13.50 -10.18 -23.08
C GLU A 505 -12.12 -9.79 -23.63
N TYR A 506 -11.98 -8.57 -24.16
CA TYR A 506 -10.71 -8.05 -24.66
C TYR A 506 -9.94 -7.40 -23.53
N VAL A 507 -8.88 -8.06 -23.12
CA VAL A 507 -8.03 -7.62 -22.03
C VAL A 507 -6.56 -7.60 -22.44
N ALA A 508 -5.79 -6.73 -21.81
CA ALA A 508 -4.35 -6.84 -21.84
C ALA A 508 -3.90 -7.79 -20.73
N CYS A 509 -2.90 -8.62 -21.04
CA CYS A 509 -2.25 -9.45 -20.07
C CYS A 509 -1.49 -8.57 -19.06
N SER A 510 -2.08 -8.25 -17.95
CA SER A 510 -1.41 -7.48 -16.91
C SER A 510 -1.94 -7.89 -15.54
N HIS A 511 -1.23 -7.51 -14.51
CA HIS A 511 -1.74 -7.65 -13.16
C HIS A 511 -3.11 -6.97 -13.06
N GLY A 512 -4.10 -7.73 -12.65
CA GLY A 512 -5.44 -7.22 -12.49
C GLY A 512 -6.34 -7.25 -13.72
N SER A 513 -5.89 -7.71 -14.87
CA SER A 513 -6.74 -7.92 -16.04
C SER A 513 -7.11 -9.39 -16.16
N THR A 514 -8.33 -9.73 -15.76
CA THR A 514 -8.89 -11.08 -15.96
C THR A 514 -10.04 -11.01 -16.94
N GLN A 515 -10.13 -12.00 -17.82
CA GLN A 515 -11.35 -12.15 -18.63
C GLN A 515 -12.53 -12.47 -17.71
N PRO A 516 -13.66 -11.78 -17.85
CA PRO A 516 -14.82 -12.06 -17.03
C PRO A 516 -15.44 -13.42 -17.42
N SER A 517 -15.94 -14.15 -16.42
CA SER A 517 -16.72 -15.36 -16.67
C SER A 517 -18.04 -15.05 -17.39
N ALA A 518 -18.63 -16.04 -18.05
CA ALA A 518 -19.93 -15.88 -18.70
C ALA A 518 -21.04 -15.41 -17.73
N SER A 519 -21.01 -15.88 -16.48
CA SER A 519 -21.95 -15.43 -15.44
C SER A 519 -21.73 -13.97 -15.07
N HIS A 520 -20.49 -13.52 -15.04
CA HIS A 520 -20.17 -12.12 -14.76
C HIS A 520 -20.62 -11.21 -15.91
N LEU A 521 -20.36 -11.60 -17.17
CA LEU A 521 -20.84 -10.84 -18.35
C LEU A 521 -22.36 -10.73 -18.35
N ALA A 522 -23.06 -11.82 -17.99
CA ALA A 522 -24.53 -11.80 -17.87
C ALA A 522 -24.99 -10.82 -16.77
N SER A 523 -24.31 -10.81 -15.63
CA SER A 523 -24.59 -9.86 -14.54
C SER A 523 -24.35 -8.40 -14.95
N ILE A 524 -23.27 -8.12 -15.67
CA ILE A 524 -23.00 -6.76 -16.20
C ILE A 524 -24.13 -6.34 -17.15
N ARG A 525 -24.54 -7.22 -18.06
CA ARG A 525 -25.66 -6.95 -18.99
C ARG A 525 -26.97 -6.66 -18.24
N GLU A 526 -27.28 -7.44 -17.21
CA GLU A 526 -28.46 -7.21 -16.37
C GLU A 526 -28.42 -5.84 -15.69
N LYS A 527 -27.28 -5.47 -15.12
CA LYS A 527 -27.07 -4.18 -14.45
C LYS A 527 -27.10 -2.99 -15.43
N MET A 528 -26.61 -3.16 -16.66
CA MET A 528 -26.76 -2.15 -17.70
C MET A 528 -28.22 -1.95 -18.07
N ASN A 529 -28.99 -3.02 -18.19
CA ASN A 529 -30.45 -2.93 -18.46
C ASN A 529 -31.18 -2.24 -17.27
N GLU A 530 -30.80 -2.53 -16.04
CA GLU A 530 -31.33 -1.86 -14.86
C GLU A 530 -31.00 -0.36 -14.87
N ALA A 531 -29.76 0.02 -15.16
CA ALA A 531 -29.33 1.40 -15.26
C ALA A 531 -30.14 2.15 -16.35
N TYR A 532 -30.32 1.54 -17.49
CA TYR A 532 -31.11 2.11 -18.55
C TYR A 532 -32.60 2.24 -18.20
N ALA A 533 -33.18 1.27 -17.50
CA ALA A 533 -34.56 1.36 -17.03
C ALA A 533 -34.76 2.47 -16.00
N ASN A 534 -33.71 2.81 -15.26
CA ASN A 534 -33.71 3.83 -14.19
C ASN A 534 -33.01 5.12 -14.63
N LYS A 535 -33.06 5.50 -15.90
CA LYS A 535 -32.43 6.72 -16.45
C LYS A 535 -32.68 7.94 -15.55
N GLY A 536 -31.62 8.73 -15.30
CA GLY A 536 -31.66 9.86 -14.38
C GLY A 536 -31.49 9.49 -12.91
N THR A 537 -31.26 8.21 -12.61
CA THR A 537 -30.89 7.73 -11.29
C THR A 537 -29.54 7.01 -11.40
N LEU A 538 -28.58 7.43 -10.59
CA LEU A 538 -27.25 6.81 -10.56
C LEU A 538 -27.37 5.33 -10.20
N THR A 539 -26.88 4.45 -11.05
CA THR A 539 -27.02 2.99 -10.92
C THR A 539 -25.65 2.31 -11.01
N ASN A 540 -25.44 1.27 -10.22
CA ASN A 540 -24.17 0.54 -10.21
C ASN A 540 -24.16 -0.59 -11.25
N ILE A 541 -23.17 -0.57 -12.11
CA ILE A 541 -22.80 -1.67 -13.03
C ILE A 541 -21.49 -2.27 -12.53
N GLY A 542 -21.55 -3.37 -11.80
CA GLY A 542 -20.41 -3.79 -11.00
C GLY A 542 -20.15 -2.72 -9.92
N ASP A 543 -18.93 -2.20 -9.85
CA ASP A 543 -18.62 -1.08 -8.97
C ASP A 543 -18.69 0.30 -9.68
N LEU A 544 -19.02 0.37 -10.97
CA LEU A 544 -19.24 1.61 -11.68
C LEU A 544 -20.59 2.22 -11.32
N SER A 545 -20.58 3.43 -10.78
CA SER A 545 -21.78 4.25 -10.69
C SER A 545 -21.97 5.04 -11.97
N VAL A 546 -23.01 4.75 -12.72
CA VAL A 546 -23.26 5.34 -14.05
C VAL A 546 -24.61 6.03 -14.14
N ASP A 547 -24.65 7.09 -14.94
CA ASP A 547 -25.87 7.63 -15.53
C ASP A 547 -26.06 7.03 -16.91
N ALA A 548 -27.25 6.49 -17.18
CA ALA A 548 -27.59 5.92 -18.49
C ALA A 548 -28.51 6.87 -19.27
N GLY A 549 -28.34 6.93 -20.59
CA GLY A 549 -29.18 7.76 -21.46
C GLY A 549 -29.21 7.28 -22.90
N ASP A 550 -30.22 7.73 -23.67
CA ASP A 550 -30.28 7.43 -25.08
C ASP A 550 -29.23 8.20 -25.88
N THR A 551 -28.79 9.31 -25.35
CA THR A 551 -27.74 10.17 -25.92
C THR A 551 -26.71 10.55 -24.88
N LEU A 552 -25.52 10.97 -25.33
CA LEU A 552 -24.50 11.50 -24.46
C LEU A 552 -25.01 12.73 -23.68
N GLU A 553 -25.79 13.59 -24.33
CA GLU A 553 -26.37 14.78 -23.72
C GLU A 553 -27.32 14.45 -22.57
N GLU A 554 -28.09 13.39 -22.69
CA GLU A 554 -28.95 12.94 -21.60
C GLU A 554 -28.12 12.48 -20.41
N CYS A 555 -27.09 11.64 -20.63
CA CYS A 555 -26.17 11.22 -19.55
C CYS A 555 -25.52 12.43 -18.85
N LEU A 556 -25.04 13.39 -19.64
CA LEU A 556 -24.45 14.63 -19.10
C LEU A 556 -25.46 15.47 -18.31
N GLY A 557 -26.71 15.54 -18.84
CA GLY A 557 -27.80 16.22 -18.15
C GLY A 557 -28.12 15.60 -16.79
N TYR A 558 -28.17 14.28 -16.71
CA TYR A 558 -28.38 13.55 -15.45
C TYR A 558 -27.22 13.74 -14.48
N ALA A 559 -25.99 13.71 -14.97
CA ALA A 559 -24.79 14.00 -14.18
C ALA A 559 -24.64 15.47 -13.78
N GLY A 560 -25.54 16.35 -14.19
CA GLY A 560 -25.50 17.78 -13.87
C GLY A 560 -24.42 18.57 -14.62
N ILE A 561 -23.88 18.05 -15.71
CA ILE A 561 -22.87 18.72 -16.54
C ILE A 561 -23.57 19.71 -17.48
N THR A 562 -23.40 21.00 -17.23
CA THR A 562 -24.08 22.07 -17.94
C THR A 562 -23.15 23.00 -18.72
N ASP A 563 -21.83 22.86 -18.56
CA ASP A 563 -20.86 23.67 -19.31
C ASP A 563 -20.84 23.27 -20.80
N ALA A 564 -21.27 24.20 -21.65
CA ALA A 564 -21.39 23.98 -23.08
C ALA A 564 -20.02 23.65 -23.75
N LYS A 565 -18.91 24.11 -23.19
CA LYS A 565 -17.56 23.79 -23.72
C LYS A 565 -17.17 22.37 -23.38
N VAL A 566 -17.42 21.93 -22.15
CA VAL A 566 -17.20 20.54 -21.73
C VAL A 566 -18.01 19.58 -22.61
N ILE A 567 -19.30 19.85 -22.78
CA ILE A 567 -20.20 19.07 -23.66
C ILE A 567 -19.67 19.00 -25.09
N ALA A 568 -19.27 20.15 -25.66
CA ALA A 568 -18.73 20.20 -27.02
C ALA A 568 -17.41 19.41 -27.16
N ASN A 569 -16.53 19.49 -26.16
CA ASN A 569 -15.27 18.74 -26.14
C ASN A 569 -15.53 17.23 -26.05
N MET A 570 -16.44 16.77 -25.20
CA MET A 570 -16.78 15.36 -25.07
C MET A 570 -17.33 14.79 -26.37
N LYS A 571 -18.23 15.52 -27.05
CA LYS A 571 -18.71 15.11 -28.36
C LYS A 571 -17.58 14.99 -29.37
N LYS A 572 -16.70 15.98 -29.42
CA LYS A 572 -15.53 15.97 -30.30
C LYS A 572 -14.58 14.81 -29.97
N ALA A 573 -14.37 14.50 -28.68
CA ALA A 573 -13.54 13.38 -28.26
C ALA A 573 -14.11 12.04 -28.75
N VAL A 574 -15.45 11.85 -28.65
CA VAL A 574 -16.13 10.66 -29.17
C VAL A 574 -16.01 10.59 -30.70
N GLU A 575 -16.29 11.68 -31.42
CA GLU A 575 -16.14 11.73 -32.88
C GLU A 575 -14.71 11.41 -33.34
N SER A 576 -13.72 12.02 -32.73
CA SER A 576 -12.30 11.80 -33.05
C SER A 576 -11.87 10.35 -32.77
N TYR A 577 -12.25 9.82 -31.60
CA TYR A 577 -11.98 8.43 -31.25
C TYR A 577 -12.65 7.43 -32.21
N ASN A 578 -13.93 7.66 -32.57
CA ASN A 578 -14.62 6.81 -33.52
C ASN A 578 -14.00 6.87 -34.93
N ALA A 579 -13.46 8.03 -35.33
CA ALA A 579 -12.67 8.14 -36.57
C ALA A 579 -11.36 7.31 -36.49
N CYS A 580 -10.69 7.26 -35.34
CA CYS A 580 -9.55 6.38 -35.13
C CYS A 580 -9.96 4.90 -35.23
N CYS A 581 -11.11 4.51 -34.65
CA CYS A 581 -11.65 3.15 -34.76
C CYS A 581 -11.92 2.77 -36.20
N ALA A 582 -12.57 3.63 -36.97
CA ALA A 582 -12.88 3.42 -38.39
C ALA A 582 -11.59 3.31 -39.24
N ALA A 583 -10.56 4.03 -38.88
CA ALA A 583 -9.22 3.98 -39.52
C ALA A 583 -8.39 2.75 -39.07
N GLY A 584 -8.83 2.01 -38.07
CA GLY A 584 -8.04 0.92 -37.46
C GLY A 584 -6.74 1.36 -36.82
N LYS A 585 -6.64 2.63 -36.45
CA LYS A 585 -5.44 3.21 -35.84
C LYS A 585 -5.78 4.40 -34.94
N ASP A 586 -5.45 4.30 -33.68
CA ASP A 586 -5.51 5.45 -32.77
C ASP A 586 -4.31 6.38 -33.02
N THR A 587 -4.59 7.53 -33.61
CA THR A 587 -3.60 8.57 -33.91
C THR A 587 -3.48 9.59 -32.80
N GLU A 588 -4.28 9.50 -31.74
CA GLU A 588 -4.26 10.40 -30.60
C GLU A 588 -3.33 9.88 -29.49
N PHE A 589 -3.57 8.63 -29.03
CA PHE A 589 -2.86 8.05 -27.90
C PHE A 589 -2.29 6.65 -28.16
N GLY A 590 -2.43 6.12 -29.39
CA GLY A 590 -1.78 4.87 -29.80
C GLY A 590 -2.38 3.60 -29.18
N ARG A 591 -3.68 3.60 -28.88
CA ARG A 591 -4.39 2.40 -28.41
C ARG A 591 -4.29 1.30 -29.49
N ASP A 592 -4.01 0.07 -29.05
CA ASP A 592 -3.81 -1.05 -29.97
C ASP A 592 -5.04 -1.26 -30.86
N PRO A 593 -4.86 -1.52 -32.18
CA PRO A 593 -5.95 -1.73 -33.11
C PRO A 593 -6.95 -2.83 -32.67
N LYS A 594 -6.49 -3.87 -32.01
CA LYS A 594 -7.34 -4.94 -31.47
C LYS A 594 -8.25 -4.51 -30.33
N LEU A 595 -7.93 -3.36 -29.71
CA LEU A 595 -8.64 -2.79 -28.58
C LEU A 595 -9.44 -1.53 -28.95
N LEU A 596 -9.56 -1.22 -30.24
CA LEU A 596 -10.34 -0.09 -30.72
C LEU A 596 -11.81 -0.48 -30.89
N PHE A 597 -12.66 0.05 -30.05
CA PHE A 597 -14.10 -0.19 -30.06
C PHE A 597 -14.84 1.14 -30.15
N PRO A 598 -15.59 1.42 -31.25
CA PRO A 598 -16.28 2.70 -31.38
C PRO A 598 -17.38 2.87 -30.32
N ILE A 599 -17.58 4.08 -29.85
CA ILE A 599 -18.64 4.47 -28.92
C ILE A 599 -19.77 5.10 -29.73
N GLU A 600 -20.71 4.29 -30.23
CA GLU A 600 -21.73 4.76 -31.16
C GLU A 600 -23.11 4.11 -31.01
N LYS A 601 -23.19 3.02 -30.22
CA LYS A 601 -24.42 2.25 -30.11
C LYS A 601 -25.08 2.50 -28.74
N GLY A 602 -26.02 3.43 -28.71
CA GLY A 602 -26.81 3.69 -27.50
C GLY A 602 -27.64 2.50 -27.03
N PRO A 603 -28.06 2.42 -25.75
CA PRO A 603 -27.86 3.47 -24.77
C PRO A 603 -26.40 3.69 -24.38
N PHE A 604 -26.11 4.91 -23.91
CA PHE A 604 -24.80 5.29 -23.40
C PHE A 604 -24.80 5.26 -21.87
N TYR A 605 -23.60 5.04 -21.31
CA TYR A 605 -23.37 4.95 -19.88
C TYR A 605 -22.20 5.83 -19.52
N LEU A 606 -22.43 6.82 -18.67
CA LEU A 606 -21.43 7.79 -18.24
C LEU A 606 -21.12 7.61 -16.76
N GLN A 607 -19.88 7.32 -16.46
CA GLN A 607 -19.34 7.42 -15.10
C GLN A 607 -18.73 8.79 -14.92
N VAL A 608 -19.03 9.43 -13.78
CA VAL A 608 -18.37 10.65 -13.31
C VAL A 608 -17.65 10.34 -12.02
N SER A 609 -16.33 10.49 -12.02
CA SER A 609 -15.49 10.29 -10.85
C SER A 609 -14.87 11.60 -10.40
N ALA A 610 -14.93 11.91 -9.11
CA ALA A 610 -14.16 13.02 -8.55
C ALA A 610 -12.68 12.61 -8.48
N GLY A 611 -11.81 13.46 -8.98
CA GLY A 611 -10.36 13.20 -9.00
C GLY A 611 -9.78 12.88 -7.62
N ASP A 612 -10.33 13.52 -6.59
CA ASP A 612 -9.91 13.32 -5.20
C ASP A 612 -10.39 12.00 -4.60
N ALA A 613 -11.48 11.43 -5.09
CA ALA A 613 -12.05 10.18 -4.57
C ALA A 613 -11.25 8.95 -5.01
N THR A 614 -10.36 9.11 -5.96
CA THR A 614 -9.73 8.03 -6.69
C THR A 614 -8.33 7.69 -6.23
N ILE A 615 -7.74 8.50 -5.36
CA ILE A 615 -6.38 8.31 -4.84
C ILE A 615 -6.49 7.69 -3.44
N GLY A 616 -7.09 6.53 -3.34
CA GLY A 616 -7.51 6.18 -2.01
C GLY A 616 -6.87 4.96 -1.35
N ASN A 617 -6.35 4.02 -2.08
CA ASN A 617 -5.99 2.75 -1.47
C ASN A 617 -4.51 2.42 -1.62
N LEU A 618 -3.70 2.99 -0.74
CA LEU A 618 -2.33 2.51 -0.56
C LEU A 618 -2.38 1.10 0.04
N MET A 619 -2.16 0.06 -0.76
CA MET A 619 -2.10 -1.32 -0.27
C MET A 619 -0.77 -1.60 0.43
N ALA A 620 0.33 -1.19 -0.16
CA ALA A 620 1.65 -1.38 0.41
C ALA A 620 2.66 -0.36 -0.11
N THR A 621 3.59 0.05 0.75
CA THR A 621 4.82 0.71 0.33
C THR A 621 5.84 -0.36 -0.10
N MET A 622 6.52 -0.15 -1.23
CA MET A 622 7.34 -1.16 -1.89
C MET A 622 8.83 -0.81 -1.91
N GLY A 623 9.26 0.00 -0.97
CA GLY A 623 10.64 0.46 -0.79
C GLY A 623 10.77 1.36 0.42
N ALA A 624 11.95 1.66 0.82
CA ALA A 624 12.36 2.71 1.76
C ALA A 624 13.89 2.78 1.88
N LEU A 625 14.57 1.64 2.13
CA LEU A 625 16.01 1.59 2.39
C LEU A 625 16.79 1.25 1.10
N TRP A 626 17.79 2.05 0.78
CA TRP A 626 18.73 1.69 -0.25
C TRP A 626 19.60 0.52 0.18
N THR A 627 19.75 -0.46 -0.70
CA THR A 627 20.67 -1.59 -0.55
C THR A 627 21.52 -1.75 -1.79
N ASP A 628 22.65 -2.43 -1.65
CA ASP A 628 23.37 -2.96 -2.80
C ASP A 628 22.71 -4.24 -3.35
N SER A 629 23.30 -4.83 -4.38
CA SER A 629 22.78 -6.08 -4.97
C SER A 629 22.90 -7.29 -4.07
N GLU A 630 23.69 -7.20 -2.99
CA GLU A 630 23.78 -8.20 -1.92
C GLU A 630 22.85 -7.91 -0.75
N GLN A 631 21.93 -6.95 -0.92
CA GLN A 631 20.94 -6.58 0.09
C GLN A 631 21.53 -6.05 1.40
N ARG A 632 22.82 -5.60 1.37
CA ARG A 632 23.41 -4.87 2.47
C ARG A 632 22.83 -3.45 2.49
N VAL A 633 22.34 -3.00 3.63
CA VAL A 633 21.78 -1.66 3.79
C VAL A 633 22.88 -0.62 3.64
N LEU A 634 22.65 0.36 2.76
CA LEU A 634 23.61 1.44 2.51
C LEU A 634 23.41 2.61 3.47
N GLY A 635 24.50 3.10 4.02
CA GLY A 635 24.53 4.32 4.80
C GLY A 635 24.53 5.59 3.94
N GLU A 636 24.49 6.75 4.59
CA GLU A 636 24.52 8.06 3.93
C GLU A 636 25.74 8.27 3.01
N ASN A 637 26.83 7.56 3.27
CA ASN A 637 28.06 7.58 2.46
C ASN A 637 28.04 6.58 1.27
N TRP A 638 26.90 5.94 0.99
CA TRP A 638 26.72 4.89 -0.03
C TRP A 638 27.57 3.62 0.21
N LYS A 639 28.07 3.41 1.41
CA LYS A 639 28.75 2.17 1.80
C LYS A 639 27.82 1.32 2.65
N PRO A 640 27.94 -0.01 2.59
CA PRO A 640 27.17 -0.90 3.45
C PRO A 640 27.44 -0.62 4.94
N ILE A 641 26.38 -0.64 5.75
CA ILE A 641 26.48 -0.67 7.21
C ILE A 641 26.85 -2.12 7.58
N PRO A 642 28.00 -2.36 8.23
CA PRO A 642 28.46 -3.72 8.50
C PRO A 642 27.46 -4.50 9.37
N GLY A 643 27.10 -5.71 8.93
CA GLY A 643 26.16 -6.57 9.64
C GLY A 643 24.68 -6.20 9.44
N LEU A 644 24.33 -5.20 8.61
CA LEU A 644 22.97 -4.80 8.37
C LEU A 644 22.50 -5.18 6.96
N PHE A 645 21.45 -6.01 6.88
CA PHE A 645 20.79 -6.46 5.66
C PHE A 645 19.31 -6.12 5.70
N ALA A 646 18.69 -6.03 4.54
CA ALA A 646 17.24 -5.86 4.45
C ALA A 646 16.65 -6.65 3.27
N THR A 647 15.38 -7.06 3.41
CA THR A 647 14.66 -7.78 2.37
C THR A 647 13.17 -7.44 2.36
N GLY A 648 12.46 -7.81 1.30
CA GLY A 648 11.03 -7.56 1.17
C GLY A 648 10.71 -6.08 0.93
N ASN A 649 9.54 -5.64 1.37
CA ASN A 649 9.03 -4.29 1.11
C ASN A 649 9.81 -3.16 1.81
N THR A 650 10.74 -3.49 2.67
CA THR A 650 11.68 -2.55 3.27
C THR A 650 12.74 -2.08 2.27
N VAL A 651 13.02 -2.87 1.22
CA VAL A 651 14.12 -2.65 0.27
C VAL A 651 13.68 -1.86 -0.93
N SER A 652 14.42 -0.80 -1.25
CA SER A 652 14.32 0.01 -2.45
C SER A 652 14.91 -0.68 -3.69
N GLY A 653 14.55 -0.16 -4.87
CA GLY A 653 15.18 -0.59 -6.13
C GLY A 653 14.71 -1.95 -6.67
N ARG A 654 13.67 -2.58 -6.12
CA ARG A 654 13.05 -3.78 -6.71
C ARG A 654 12.14 -3.42 -7.88
N PHE A 655 11.44 -2.35 -7.73
CA PHE A 655 10.60 -1.69 -8.74
C PHE A 655 11.21 -0.32 -9.03
N GLY A 656 10.76 0.36 -10.06
CA GLY A 656 11.18 1.74 -10.33
C GLY A 656 10.54 2.72 -9.34
N ARG A 657 10.09 3.85 -9.86
CA ARG A 657 9.27 4.81 -9.10
C ARG A 657 7.82 4.37 -9.01
N ASP A 658 7.48 3.34 -9.71
CA ASP A 658 6.14 2.83 -9.85
C ASP A 658 6.15 1.30 -9.70
N TYR A 659 5.07 0.74 -9.15
CA TYR A 659 4.93 -0.70 -8.98
C TYR A 659 4.56 -1.31 -10.33
N PHE A 660 5.56 -1.65 -11.12
CA PHE A 660 5.37 -2.39 -12.36
C PHE A 660 5.39 -3.89 -12.12
N THR A 661 4.40 -4.58 -12.63
CA THR A 661 4.28 -6.03 -12.50
C THR A 661 4.11 -6.70 -13.86
N PRO A 662 5.23 -7.21 -14.45
CA PRO A 662 5.15 -7.93 -15.72
C PRO A 662 4.48 -9.29 -15.60
N LEU A 663 4.19 -9.74 -14.39
CA LEU A 663 3.35 -10.89 -14.09
C LEU A 663 2.68 -10.73 -12.72
N MET A 664 1.55 -11.40 -12.51
CA MET A 664 0.83 -11.38 -11.24
C MET A 664 1.61 -12.07 -10.13
N GLY A 665 1.36 -11.69 -8.87
CA GLY A 665 1.99 -12.32 -7.69
C GLY A 665 3.49 -12.04 -7.54
N VAL A 666 4.04 -11.19 -8.37
CA VAL A 666 5.47 -10.88 -8.39
C VAL A 666 5.97 -10.29 -7.08
N SER A 667 5.11 -9.57 -6.32
CA SER A 667 5.51 -9.01 -5.03
C SER A 667 5.85 -10.09 -4.01
N ILE A 668 5.13 -11.21 -4.02
CA ILE A 668 5.42 -12.37 -3.17
C ILE A 668 6.59 -13.16 -3.76
N GLY A 669 6.58 -13.43 -5.07
CA GLY A 669 7.68 -14.15 -5.72
C GLY A 669 9.04 -13.48 -5.49
N ILE A 670 9.12 -12.16 -5.68
CA ILE A 670 10.37 -11.41 -5.41
C ILE A 670 10.70 -11.35 -3.92
N ALA A 671 9.70 -11.33 -3.03
CA ALA A 671 9.93 -11.35 -1.58
C ALA A 671 10.53 -12.68 -1.13
N VAL A 672 10.01 -13.82 -1.60
CA VAL A 672 10.56 -15.16 -1.32
C VAL A 672 11.96 -15.30 -1.91
N CYS A 673 12.14 -14.95 -3.18
CA CYS A 673 13.43 -15.02 -3.85
C CYS A 673 14.50 -14.18 -3.15
N LEU A 674 14.24 -12.89 -2.95
CA LEU A 674 15.21 -12.00 -2.31
C LEU A 674 15.37 -12.29 -0.80
N GLY A 675 14.37 -12.87 -0.15
CA GLY A 675 14.53 -13.39 1.22
C GLY A 675 15.55 -14.51 1.29
N ARG A 676 15.44 -15.51 0.38
CA ARG A 676 16.43 -16.58 0.22
C ARG A 676 17.81 -16.02 -0.13
N GLU A 677 17.90 -15.09 -1.06
CA GLU A 677 19.16 -14.46 -1.48
C GLU A 677 19.78 -13.61 -0.34
N ALA A 678 18.99 -12.96 0.51
CA ALA A 678 19.49 -12.26 1.69
C ALA A 678 20.16 -13.22 2.66
N GLY A 679 19.57 -14.41 2.90
CA GLY A 679 20.21 -15.47 3.70
C GLY A 679 21.56 -15.91 3.13
N LEU A 680 21.65 -16.08 1.80
CA LEU A 680 22.92 -16.41 1.11
C LEU A 680 23.93 -15.24 1.17
N SER A 681 23.48 -14.01 1.12
CA SER A 681 24.36 -12.83 1.23
C SER A 681 24.92 -12.69 2.65
N VAL A 682 24.11 -12.96 3.67
CA VAL A 682 24.60 -13.03 5.07
C VAL A 682 25.66 -14.13 5.20
N ASP A 683 25.45 -15.31 4.64
CA ASP A 683 26.41 -16.42 4.66
C ASP A 683 27.75 -16.02 4.04
N ARG A 684 27.72 -15.41 2.85
CA ARG A 684 28.94 -14.89 2.19
C ARG A 684 29.64 -13.82 3.01
N TRP A 685 28.87 -12.93 3.63
CA TRP A 685 29.42 -11.89 4.51
C TRP A 685 30.09 -12.51 5.74
N MET A 686 29.43 -13.48 6.40
CA MET A 686 29.98 -14.20 7.55
C MET A 686 31.29 -14.96 7.24
N LYS A 687 31.50 -15.30 5.97
CA LYS A 687 32.71 -15.99 5.46
C LYS A 687 33.75 -15.05 4.88
N ASP A 688 33.58 -13.72 5.05
CA ASP A 688 34.47 -12.68 4.48
C ASP A 688 34.56 -12.74 2.92
N GLU A 689 33.51 -13.23 2.24
CA GLU A 689 33.48 -13.31 0.78
C GLU A 689 32.88 -12.06 0.12
N LEU A 690 32.33 -11.13 0.89
CA LEU A 690 31.78 -9.84 0.40
C LEU A 690 32.72 -8.71 0.77
N VAL A 691 33.09 -7.89 -0.24
CA VAL A 691 33.95 -6.71 -0.06
C VAL A 691 33.16 -5.51 0.39
#